data_98c668167452d8d12bfa5f40aa72d11f
#
_entry.id   98c668167452d8d12bfa5f40aa72d11f
#
_cell.length_a   1.000
_cell.length_b   1.000
_cell.length_c   1.000
_cell.angle_alpha   90.00
_cell.angle_beta   90.00
_cell.angle_gamma   90.00
#
_symmetry.space_group_name_H-M   'P 1'
#
loop_
_entity.id
_entity.type
_entity.pdbx_description
1 polymer ?
#
loop_
_entity_poly.entity_id
_entity_poly.type
_entity_poly.pdbx_seq_one_letter_code
_entity_poly.pdbx_strand_id
1 'polypeptide(L)'
;MAEETKNYLLEEDNETSGFDYKAFFIKLLMYWPWVLGCVAVFLIGAFFYLKTLTPLYTVNSSVLIKNESKGGTSGANLEDLGFVSTSTQSFDNELEILRSRTLIKKVVTALDLYVSYSVPGQFRNTELYKQSPVKVWVTPEEAERMDYSQVKMFFRNQQLHEVLVEHEGQEWKKTVESLPAVFSTPAGVFTFSATDSTLQTIQPVPEEIQATVISPNAAAASYRNRLAVSPSSKSTTIAQLTFTSSQESRGVDFLNKLVELYNEEGNNDKNEVAAKTAEFIDERIRIINKELGTTESQLASFKQRAGVVDIAADATQAAGEQANYERAYAENEVQISLVNHLKNHILNESSQYEVIPANIGLNNGDLNTVVQNYNQMLIERKRLLRTSHEDNPAVQSLNASIEVMRNSVMGAIQTAEKGLLINRQALQTQTRKYAGKVSDAPVQEKEYLSMSRQQEIQANLYLMLLQKREENNITLASTANNARVIDEPLAGGQIFPTPSQTYMIALVLGLGLPVGLIFLWGLLQFKIQTRGDVEKITHLPIVGDIPLTPETTESAIVVRENRNELMEEVFRSVRTNIQYMLQEGQKVILFTSTTSGEGKSFNAGNLACSFAFMGKKVVIVGLDIRKPGLNKVFHLSHKEAGISQYLSDPDHTDLLSLCQASTVSPNLYILPGGPIPPNPTELVARQALDDAIQQLKQHFDYVILDTAPIGMVTDTQLIARVADLSVYVCRSNYTAKSEFKLINELQQDGKLPHLCVLINGIDMNKRETGSYYGYGKYGKYGHYGYGKKYGYGYGYGYGQKK
;
A
#
# COMPACT_ATOMS: atom_id res chain seq x y z
N MET A 1 -7.63 13.08 -63.03
CA MET A 1 -7.06 14.32 -62.45
C MET A 1 -8.05 15.11 -61.57
N ALA A 2 -9.35 14.90 -61.62
CA ALA A 2 -10.35 15.58 -60.76
C ALA A 2 -10.76 14.73 -59.53
N GLU A 3 -10.46 13.46 -59.48
CA GLU A 3 -10.77 12.57 -58.35
C GLU A 3 -9.59 12.40 -57.38
N GLU A 4 -8.35 12.59 -57.82
CA GLU A 4 -7.18 12.53 -56.96
C GLU A 4 -7.01 13.76 -56.06
N THR A 5 -7.55 14.93 -56.47
CA THR A 5 -7.51 16.17 -55.68
C THR A 5 -8.52 16.16 -54.51
N LYS A 6 -9.50 15.28 -54.53
CA LYS A 6 -10.50 15.18 -53.49
C LYS A 6 -10.10 14.29 -52.33
N ASN A 7 -9.16 13.39 -52.55
CA ASN A 7 -8.61 12.52 -51.49
C ASN A 7 -7.49 13.19 -50.63
N TYR A 8 -6.83 14.22 -51.16
CA TYR A 8 -5.83 14.98 -50.39
C TYR A 8 -6.44 15.99 -49.40
N LEU A 9 -7.71 16.31 -49.53
CA LEU A 9 -8.46 17.23 -48.64
C LEU A 9 -9.24 16.54 -47.52
N LEU A 10 -9.18 15.20 -47.41
CA LEU A 10 -9.88 14.45 -46.37
C LEU A 10 -8.97 13.77 -45.35
N GLU A 11 -7.65 13.90 -45.46
CA GLU A 11 -6.67 13.29 -44.55
C GLU A 11 -6.02 14.25 -43.55
N GLU A 12 -6.36 15.56 -43.52
CA GLU A 12 -5.75 16.54 -42.59
C GLU A 12 -6.63 16.93 -41.41
N ASP A 13 -7.83 16.38 -41.26
CA ASP A 13 -8.72 16.75 -40.11
C ASP A 13 -8.62 15.84 -38.88
N ASN A 14 -7.50 15.11 -38.69
CA ASN A 14 -7.20 14.33 -37.47
C ASN A 14 -5.89 14.74 -36.81
N GLU A 15 -5.52 16.01 -36.88
CA GLU A 15 -4.63 16.51 -35.83
C GLU A 15 -5.42 16.61 -34.52
N THR A 16 -5.42 15.48 -33.80
CA THR A 16 -5.72 15.48 -32.35
C THR A 16 -5.07 16.71 -31.76
N SER A 17 -5.84 17.50 -31.05
CA SER A 17 -5.37 18.62 -30.26
C SER A 17 -4.32 18.13 -29.26
N GLY A 18 -3.11 17.91 -29.75
CA GLY A 18 -1.96 17.49 -28.96
C GLY A 18 -1.74 18.53 -27.87
N PHE A 19 -1.70 18.09 -26.64
CA PHE A 19 -1.40 18.92 -25.49
C PHE A 19 -0.11 19.70 -25.77
N ASP A 20 -0.17 21.03 -25.71
CA ASP A 20 0.95 21.93 -25.98
C ASP A 20 1.96 21.90 -24.82
N TYR A 21 2.84 20.86 -24.84
CA TYR A 21 3.85 20.63 -23.81
C TYR A 21 4.77 21.86 -23.62
N LYS A 22 5.02 22.63 -24.70
CA LYS A 22 5.89 23.79 -24.68
C LYS A 22 5.28 24.96 -23.90
N ALA A 23 4.01 25.24 -24.17
CA ALA A 23 3.26 26.28 -23.45
C ALA A 23 3.05 25.90 -21.97
N PHE A 24 2.80 24.59 -21.69
CA PHE A 24 2.69 24.07 -20.32
C PHE A 24 4.01 24.21 -19.55
N PHE A 25 5.14 23.86 -20.17
CA PHE A 25 6.46 23.96 -19.56
C PHE A 25 6.87 25.41 -19.26
N ILE A 26 6.53 26.35 -20.14
CA ILE A 26 6.75 27.79 -19.93
C ILE A 26 5.92 28.29 -18.75
N LYS A 27 4.64 27.87 -18.65
CA LYS A 27 3.79 28.20 -17.49
C LYS A 27 4.37 27.62 -16.19
N LEU A 28 4.86 26.39 -16.21
CA LEU A 28 5.51 25.75 -15.07
C LEU A 28 6.75 26.53 -14.62
N LEU A 29 7.58 26.97 -15.59
CA LEU A 29 8.74 27.82 -15.33
C LEU A 29 8.35 29.18 -14.73
N MET A 30 7.20 29.73 -15.10
CA MET A 30 6.73 31.02 -14.55
C MET A 30 6.27 30.89 -13.09
N TYR A 31 5.73 29.72 -12.71
CA TYR A 31 5.24 29.42 -11.35
C TYR A 31 6.24 28.63 -10.49
N TRP A 32 7.53 28.50 -10.92
CA TRP A 32 8.54 27.73 -10.20
C TRP A 32 8.69 28.10 -8.71
N PRO A 33 8.55 29.37 -8.25
CA PRO A 33 8.69 29.68 -6.83
C PRO A 33 7.55 29.05 -5.99
N TRP A 34 6.34 28.96 -6.57
CA TRP A 34 5.20 28.30 -5.92
C TRP A 34 5.40 26.78 -5.85
N VAL A 35 5.94 26.18 -6.91
CA VAL A 35 6.28 24.75 -6.94
C VAL A 35 7.32 24.46 -5.85
N LEU A 36 8.37 25.28 -5.77
CA LEU A 36 9.42 25.13 -4.76
C LEU A 36 8.90 25.34 -3.34
N GLY A 37 8.00 26.31 -3.16
CA GLY A 37 7.29 26.54 -1.88
C GLY A 37 6.48 25.33 -1.45
N CYS A 38 5.70 24.74 -2.35
CA CYS A 38 4.94 23.52 -2.08
C CYS A 38 5.88 22.35 -1.71
N VAL A 39 6.95 22.12 -2.47
CA VAL A 39 7.94 21.07 -2.16
C VAL A 39 8.53 21.27 -0.77
N ALA A 40 8.90 22.52 -0.42
CA ALA A 40 9.44 22.84 0.90
C ALA A 40 8.43 22.52 2.02
N VAL A 41 7.17 22.89 1.84
CA VAL A 41 6.10 22.60 2.83
C VAL A 41 5.91 21.09 3.02
N PHE A 42 5.86 20.32 1.93
CA PHE A 42 5.72 18.85 2.02
C PHE A 42 6.95 18.19 2.65
N LEU A 43 8.17 18.66 2.34
CA LEU A 43 9.40 18.15 2.96
C LEU A 43 9.48 18.49 4.45
N ILE A 44 9.08 19.69 4.86
CA ILE A 44 8.99 20.07 6.26
C ILE A 44 7.93 19.23 6.98
N GLY A 45 6.77 19.03 6.36
CA GLY A 45 5.72 18.14 6.86
C GLY A 45 6.23 16.70 7.05
N ALA A 46 6.95 16.17 6.06
CA ALA A 46 7.56 14.84 6.13
C ALA A 46 8.61 14.74 7.26
N PHE A 47 9.41 15.78 7.47
CA PHE A 47 10.37 15.84 8.56
C PHE A 47 9.69 15.77 9.94
N PHE A 48 8.63 16.56 10.16
CA PHE A 48 7.87 16.50 11.41
C PHE A 48 7.15 15.15 11.55
N TYR A 49 6.54 14.63 10.48
CA TYR A 49 5.90 13.32 10.46
C TYR A 49 6.88 12.21 10.87
N LEU A 50 8.09 12.19 10.30
CA LEU A 50 9.13 11.22 10.68
C LEU A 50 9.54 11.33 12.15
N LYS A 51 9.50 12.51 12.74
CA LYS A 51 9.80 12.71 14.16
C LYS A 51 8.73 12.18 15.11
N THR A 52 7.47 12.06 14.65
CA THR A 52 6.38 11.51 15.48
C THR A 52 6.33 9.98 15.47
N LEU A 53 6.95 9.33 14.47
CA LEU A 53 6.92 7.88 14.33
C LEU A 53 7.98 7.20 15.20
N THR A 54 7.61 6.07 15.82
CA THR A 54 8.56 5.22 16.55
C THR A 54 9.36 4.36 15.56
N PRO A 55 10.69 4.31 15.66
CA PRO A 55 11.51 3.45 14.82
C PRO A 55 11.24 1.98 15.15
N LEU A 56 11.16 1.16 14.12
CA LEU A 56 11.04 -0.29 14.22
C LEU A 56 12.25 -0.94 13.54
N TYR A 57 12.85 -1.87 14.24
CA TYR A 57 14.02 -2.63 13.82
C TYR A 57 13.62 -4.08 13.62
N THR A 58 14.22 -4.75 12.65
CA THR A 58 14.15 -6.21 12.55
C THR A 58 15.31 -6.83 13.27
N VAL A 59 15.05 -7.95 13.93
CA VAL A 59 16.07 -8.85 14.45
C VAL A 59 15.85 -10.21 13.79
N ASN A 60 16.88 -10.72 13.15
CA ASN A 60 16.83 -11.98 12.42
C ASN A 60 17.73 -13.02 13.10
N SER A 61 17.27 -14.26 13.11
CA SER A 61 18.04 -15.42 13.58
C SER A 61 17.69 -16.63 12.72
N SER A 62 18.64 -17.51 12.53
CA SER A 62 18.45 -18.79 11.82
C SER A 62 18.68 -19.95 12.77
N VAL A 63 17.72 -20.86 12.82
CA VAL A 63 17.75 -21.98 13.76
C VAL A 63 17.55 -23.29 12.98
N LEU A 64 18.48 -24.21 13.10
CA LEU A 64 18.35 -25.57 12.58
C LEU A 64 17.49 -26.38 13.54
N ILE A 65 16.35 -26.86 13.08
CA ILE A 65 15.51 -27.82 13.82
C ILE A 65 15.94 -29.22 13.40
N LYS A 66 16.44 -29.97 14.36
CA LYS A 66 16.82 -31.35 14.11
C LYS A 66 15.57 -32.18 13.89
N ASN A 67 15.43 -32.71 12.69
CA ASN A 67 14.43 -33.74 12.44
C ASN A 67 15.00 -35.06 12.98
N GLU A 68 14.43 -35.56 14.03
CA GLU A 68 14.77 -36.94 14.47
C GLU A 68 14.20 -37.90 13.41
N SER A 69 14.97 -38.08 12.33
CA SER A 69 14.78 -39.25 11.47
C SER A 69 15.06 -40.45 12.33
N LYS A 70 14.07 -41.31 12.53
CA LYS A 70 14.15 -42.54 13.31
C LYS A 70 15.40 -43.29 12.93
N GLY A 71 16.48 -43.10 13.71
CA GLY A 71 17.63 -43.99 13.72
C GLY A 71 17.28 -45.26 14.52
N GLY A 72 16.45 -46.10 13.94
CA GLY A 72 16.11 -47.42 14.43
C GLY A 72 16.45 -48.43 13.36
N THR A 73 17.57 -49.16 13.55
CA THR A 73 17.95 -50.39 12.93
C THR A 73 16.93 -51.08 12.06
N SER A 74 17.35 -51.26 10.79
CA SER A 74 17.00 -52.43 9.93
C SER A 74 15.53 -52.86 9.85
N GLY A 75 14.70 -52.04 9.27
CA GLY A 75 13.42 -52.44 8.72
C GLY A 75 13.25 -51.69 7.40
N ALA A 76 13.02 -52.39 6.32
CA ALA A 76 12.92 -51.84 4.97
C ALA A 76 12.15 -50.50 4.95
N ASN A 77 12.79 -49.47 4.42
CA ASN A 77 12.24 -48.12 4.28
C ASN A 77 10.97 -48.14 3.44
N LEU A 78 9.81 -47.93 4.07
CA LEU A 78 8.55 -47.62 3.37
C LEU A 78 8.63 -46.28 2.59
N GLU A 79 9.70 -45.51 2.76
CA GLU A 79 9.98 -44.30 1.97
C GLU A 79 10.24 -44.61 0.49
N ASP A 80 10.77 -45.79 0.16
CA ASP A 80 11.03 -46.22 -1.24
C ASP A 80 9.74 -46.56 -2.02
N LEU A 81 8.58 -46.59 -1.35
CA LEU A 81 7.29 -46.89 -1.96
C LEU A 81 6.43 -45.66 -2.25
N GLY A 82 6.98 -44.44 -2.12
CA GLY A 82 6.35 -43.25 -2.66
C GLY A 82 5.09 -42.75 -1.93
N PHE A 83 4.79 -43.19 -0.73
CA PHE A 83 3.67 -42.74 0.07
C PHE A 83 4.12 -41.79 1.19
N VAL A 84 3.87 -40.48 0.94
CA VAL A 84 3.82 -39.36 1.91
C VAL A 84 5.14 -39.00 2.61
N SER A 85 5.69 -37.85 2.25
CA SER A 85 6.76 -37.13 2.94
C SER A 85 6.31 -36.70 4.34
N THR A 86 6.45 -37.52 5.35
CA THR A 86 6.20 -37.19 6.77
C THR A 86 7.19 -36.17 7.34
N SER A 87 8.31 -35.92 6.65
CA SER A 87 9.35 -34.97 7.09
C SER A 87 8.92 -33.50 7.07
N THR A 88 8.15 -33.06 6.06
CA THR A 88 7.66 -31.68 5.93
C THR A 88 6.59 -31.37 6.97
N GLN A 89 5.68 -32.28 7.24
CA GLN A 89 4.63 -32.11 8.24
C GLN A 89 5.19 -31.97 9.67
N SER A 90 6.28 -32.70 9.97
CA SER A 90 6.95 -32.59 11.26
C SER A 90 7.62 -31.21 11.43
N PHE A 91 8.28 -30.71 10.40
CA PHE A 91 8.97 -29.42 10.45
C PHE A 91 7.97 -28.24 10.55
N ASP A 92 6.88 -28.27 9.78
CA ASP A 92 5.85 -27.23 9.82
C ASP A 92 5.18 -27.16 11.21
N ASN A 93 5.00 -28.31 11.87
CA ASN A 93 4.51 -28.33 13.25
C ASN A 93 5.47 -27.65 14.22
N GLU A 94 6.80 -27.87 14.05
CA GLU A 94 7.80 -27.21 14.90
C GLU A 94 7.83 -25.70 14.69
N LEU A 95 7.59 -25.22 13.45
CA LEU A 95 7.45 -23.78 13.17
C LEU A 95 6.23 -23.19 13.90
N GLU A 96 5.10 -23.91 13.93
CA GLU A 96 3.90 -23.47 14.67
C GLU A 96 4.09 -23.51 16.18
N ILE A 97 4.89 -24.45 16.70
CA ILE A 97 5.27 -24.49 18.11
C ILE A 97 6.07 -23.25 18.50
N LEU A 98 7.06 -22.87 17.69
CA LEU A 98 7.83 -21.64 17.90
C LEU A 98 6.96 -20.37 17.88
N ARG A 99 5.84 -20.38 17.15
CA ARG A 99 4.83 -19.29 17.11
C ARG A 99 3.72 -19.44 18.15
N SER A 100 3.76 -20.50 18.97
CA SER A 100 2.67 -20.77 19.91
C SER A 100 2.56 -19.66 20.96
N ARG A 101 1.31 -19.29 21.28
CA ARG A 101 1.03 -18.31 22.33
C ARG A 101 1.60 -18.74 23.69
N THR A 102 1.62 -20.05 23.93
CA THR A 102 2.14 -20.66 25.16
C THR A 102 3.61 -20.37 25.36
N LEU A 103 4.41 -20.72 24.36
CA LEU A 103 5.86 -20.53 24.42
C LEU A 103 6.19 -19.02 24.51
N ILE A 104 5.53 -18.19 23.69
CA ILE A 104 5.71 -16.74 23.72
C ILE A 104 5.31 -16.13 25.07
N LYS A 105 4.21 -16.59 25.70
CA LYS A 105 3.84 -16.16 27.06
C LYS A 105 4.93 -16.48 28.07
N LYS A 106 5.52 -17.66 27.99
CA LYS A 106 6.65 -18.02 28.86
C LYS A 106 7.86 -17.10 28.65
N VAL A 107 8.19 -16.77 27.38
CA VAL A 107 9.27 -15.84 27.07
C VAL A 107 8.97 -14.45 27.65
N VAL A 108 7.74 -13.95 27.43
CA VAL A 108 7.29 -12.64 27.94
C VAL A 108 7.38 -12.59 29.46
N THR A 109 6.96 -13.65 30.13
CA THR A 109 7.03 -13.74 31.60
C THR A 109 8.48 -13.87 32.11
N ALA A 110 9.31 -14.66 31.43
CA ALA A 110 10.71 -14.86 31.86
C ALA A 110 11.57 -13.61 31.68
N LEU A 111 11.23 -12.74 30.73
CA LEU A 111 11.95 -11.49 30.47
C LEU A 111 11.24 -10.23 31.00
N ASP A 112 10.15 -10.39 31.75
CA ASP A 112 9.30 -9.30 32.28
C ASP A 112 8.80 -8.35 31.18
N LEU A 113 8.57 -8.84 29.95
CA LEU A 113 8.20 -8.01 28.80
C LEU A 113 6.77 -7.47 28.83
N TYR A 114 5.98 -7.87 29.82
CA TYR A 114 4.66 -7.32 30.12
C TYR A 114 4.75 -5.96 30.84
N VAL A 115 5.95 -5.51 31.23
CA VAL A 115 6.24 -4.18 31.73
C VAL A 115 7.15 -3.45 30.72
N SER A 116 6.68 -2.35 30.17
CA SER A 116 7.44 -1.53 29.23
C SER A 116 7.71 -0.15 29.80
N TYR A 117 8.90 0.39 29.59
CA TYR A 117 9.32 1.70 30.08
C TYR A 117 9.47 2.67 28.94
N SER A 118 8.97 3.91 29.14
CA SER A 118 9.09 4.99 28.18
C SER A 118 9.33 6.34 28.86
N VAL A 119 10.02 7.23 28.16
CA VAL A 119 10.18 8.64 28.54
C VAL A 119 9.29 9.46 27.62
N PRO A 120 8.38 10.30 28.18
CA PRO A 120 7.57 11.20 27.38
C PRO A 120 8.48 12.22 26.67
N GLY A 121 8.37 12.34 25.36
CA GLY A 121 9.12 13.28 24.55
C GLY A 121 8.18 14.27 23.84
N GLN A 122 8.73 15.38 23.32
CA GLN A 122 7.92 16.41 22.64
C GLN A 122 7.15 15.88 21.41
N PHE A 123 7.70 14.90 20.70
CA PHE A 123 7.10 14.36 19.48
C PHE A 123 6.72 12.88 19.58
N ARG A 124 7.47 12.12 20.37
CA ARG A 124 7.23 10.68 20.57
C ARG A 124 7.79 10.25 21.93
N ASN A 125 7.21 9.19 22.48
CA ASN A 125 7.77 8.54 23.66
C ASN A 125 8.99 7.69 23.25
N THR A 126 10.06 7.79 24.03
CA THR A 126 11.27 6.98 23.82
C THR A 126 11.22 5.80 24.76
N GLU A 127 11.32 4.59 24.22
CA GLU A 127 11.28 3.37 25.01
C GLU A 127 12.68 3.04 25.58
N LEU A 128 12.73 2.65 26.86
CA LEU A 128 13.98 2.46 27.59
C LEU A 128 14.41 1.00 27.74
N TYR A 129 13.50 0.04 27.66
CA TYR A 129 13.76 -1.38 27.92
C TYR A 129 14.57 -1.59 29.21
N LYS A 130 15.81 -2.11 29.13
CA LYS A 130 16.72 -2.36 30.26
C LYS A 130 17.46 -1.09 30.76
N GLN A 131 17.27 0.05 30.09
CA GLN A 131 17.96 1.31 30.43
C GLN A 131 17.24 2.14 31.51
N SER A 132 16.05 1.72 31.97
CA SER A 132 15.36 2.39 33.08
C SER A 132 16.16 2.27 34.37
N PRO A 133 16.34 3.36 35.13
CA PRO A 133 17.06 3.32 36.40
C PRO A 133 16.30 2.58 37.49
N VAL A 134 15.00 2.42 37.35
CA VAL A 134 14.14 1.71 38.30
C VAL A 134 13.37 0.63 37.56
N LYS A 135 13.37 -0.57 38.13
CA LYS A 135 12.58 -1.71 37.67
C LYS A 135 11.29 -1.78 38.47
N VAL A 136 10.17 -1.87 37.77
CA VAL A 136 8.85 -2.12 38.35
C VAL A 136 8.57 -3.62 38.20
N TRP A 137 8.35 -4.28 39.30
CA TRP A 137 8.01 -5.70 39.31
C TRP A 137 6.59 -5.88 39.83
N VAL A 138 5.83 -6.66 39.11
CA VAL A 138 4.45 -7.08 39.41
C VAL A 138 4.37 -8.57 39.12
N THR A 139 3.68 -9.34 39.93
CA THR A 139 3.54 -10.76 39.64
C THR A 139 2.76 -10.99 38.32
N PRO A 140 3.10 -11.99 37.52
CA PRO A 140 2.38 -12.28 36.28
C PRO A 140 0.88 -12.51 36.51
N GLU A 141 0.49 -13.04 37.65
CA GLU A 141 -0.90 -13.30 38.03
C GLU A 141 -1.66 -12.00 38.34
N GLU A 142 -1.02 -11.05 39.03
CA GLU A 142 -1.59 -9.72 39.28
C GLU A 142 -1.67 -8.91 37.97
N ALA A 143 -0.62 -8.93 37.16
CA ALA A 143 -0.62 -8.29 35.85
C ALA A 143 -1.75 -8.84 34.93
N GLU A 144 -2.05 -10.14 35.02
CA GLU A 144 -3.16 -10.75 34.26
C GLU A 144 -4.53 -10.22 34.73
N ARG A 145 -4.69 -9.93 36.02
CA ARG A 145 -5.94 -9.37 36.57
C ARG A 145 -6.12 -7.89 36.26
N MET A 146 -5.00 -7.14 36.25
CA MET A 146 -5.03 -5.69 35.98
C MET A 146 -5.31 -5.35 34.53
N ASP A 147 -5.07 -6.29 33.58
CA ASP A 147 -5.13 -6.10 32.14
C ASP A 147 -4.24 -4.95 31.62
N TYR A 148 -4.47 -3.73 32.06
CA TYR A 148 -3.67 -2.53 31.74
C TYR A 148 -3.53 -1.61 32.94
N SER A 149 -2.32 -1.19 33.25
CA SER A 149 -2.04 -0.16 34.26
C SER A 149 -0.85 0.71 33.85
N GLN A 150 -0.89 2.00 34.15
CA GLN A 150 0.20 2.92 33.90
C GLN A 150 0.82 3.38 35.22
N VAL A 151 2.14 3.33 35.29
CA VAL A 151 2.92 3.76 36.45
C VAL A 151 3.83 4.90 36.04
N LYS A 152 3.58 6.10 36.53
CA LYS A 152 4.44 7.28 36.32
C LYS A 152 5.42 7.41 37.47
N MET A 153 6.70 7.43 37.18
CA MET A 153 7.79 7.55 38.13
C MET A 153 8.46 8.93 37.99
N PHE A 154 8.45 9.70 39.06
CA PHE A 154 9.02 11.05 39.07
C PHE A 154 10.37 11.03 39.79
N PHE A 155 11.37 11.57 39.12
CA PHE A 155 12.74 11.60 39.59
C PHE A 155 13.12 13.02 40.01
N ARG A 156 13.80 13.14 41.15
CA ARG A 156 14.40 14.36 41.66
C ARG A 156 15.85 14.09 42.05
N ASN A 157 16.79 14.90 41.57
CA ASN A 157 18.24 14.68 41.81
C ASN A 157 18.69 13.24 41.46
N GLN A 158 18.20 12.71 40.35
CA GLN A 158 18.46 11.34 39.82
C GLN A 158 17.94 10.18 40.73
N GLN A 159 17.17 10.49 41.76
CA GLN A 159 16.55 9.48 42.63
C GLN A 159 15.02 9.48 42.43
N LEU A 160 14.43 8.30 42.53
CA LEU A 160 12.98 8.15 42.51
C LEU A 160 12.39 8.82 43.75
N HIS A 161 11.56 9.84 43.53
CA HIS A 161 10.96 10.61 44.62
C HIS A 161 9.47 10.30 44.81
N GLU A 162 8.76 10.06 43.69
CA GLU A 162 7.33 9.89 43.74
C GLU A 162 6.88 8.92 42.65
N VAL A 163 5.87 8.13 42.96
CA VAL A 163 5.24 7.19 42.05
C VAL A 163 3.74 7.43 42.03
N LEU A 164 3.17 7.45 40.83
CA LEU A 164 1.75 7.56 40.58
C LEU A 164 1.32 6.35 39.76
N VAL A 165 0.39 5.56 40.31
CA VAL A 165 -0.20 4.39 39.63
C VAL A 165 -1.58 4.80 39.14
N GLU A 166 -1.84 4.61 37.86
CA GLU A 166 -3.11 4.88 37.19
C GLU A 166 -3.69 3.56 36.64
N HIS A 167 -4.92 3.25 37.06
CA HIS A 167 -5.66 2.08 36.61
C HIS A 167 -7.16 2.41 36.52
N GLU A 168 -7.80 2.14 35.39
CA GLU A 168 -9.23 2.42 35.14
C GLU A 168 -9.68 3.85 35.47
N GLY A 169 -8.79 4.84 35.25
CA GLY A 169 -9.07 6.25 35.55
C GLY A 169 -8.97 6.64 37.03
N GLN A 170 -8.54 5.74 37.91
CA GLN A 170 -8.20 6.03 39.29
C GLN A 170 -6.69 6.21 39.45
N GLU A 171 -6.27 7.20 40.22
CA GLU A 171 -4.87 7.51 40.48
C GLU A 171 -4.53 7.31 41.95
N TRP A 172 -3.44 6.60 42.19
CA TRP A 172 -2.87 6.45 43.54
C TRP A 172 -1.44 6.94 43.53
N LYS A 173 -1.11 7.74 44.58
CA LYS A 173 0.17 8.43 44.65
C LYS A 173 0.92 8.02 45.94
N LYS A 174 2.23 7.77 45.81
CA LYS A 174 3.10 7.47 46.95
C LYS A 174 4.46 8.14 46.79
N THR A 175 4.92 8.76 47.86
CA THR A 175 6.30 9.26 47.98
C THR A 175 7.22 8.09 48.35
N VAL A 176 8.37 8.00 47.66
CA VAL A 176 9.39 6.96 47.84
C VAL A 176 10.63 7.62 48.43
N GLU A 177 11.06 7.15 49.60
CA GLU A 177 12.25 7.66 50.28
C GLU A 177 13.51 6.85 49.96
N SER A 178 13.35 5.53 49.68
CA SER A 178 14.45 4.65 49.35
C SER A 178 13.95 3.44 48.53
N LEU A 179 14.84 2.87 47.75
CA LEU A 179 14.63 1.60 47.01
C LEU A 179 15.29 0.43 47.77
N PRO A 180 14.71 -0.77 47.80
CA PRO A 180 13.42 -1.16 47.19
C PRO A 180 12.19 -0.61 47.92
N ALA A 181 11.14 -0.28 47.19
CA ALA A 181 9.87 0.21 47.73
C ALA A 181 8.71 -0.64 47.24
N VAL A 182 7.73 -0.92 48.08
CA VAL A 182 6.51 -1.64 47.74
C VAL A 182 5.32 -0.70 47.81
N PHE A 183 4.52 -0.68 46.80
CA PHE A 183 3.28 0.10 46.73
C PHE A 183 2.08 -0.81 46.47
N SER A 184 1.29 -1.04 47.53
CA SER A 184 0.04 -1.80 47.42
C SER A 184 -1.08 -0.82 47.09
N THR A 185 -1.76 -1.09 46.00
CA THR A 185 -2.94 -0.37 45.50
C THR A 185 -4.10 -1.35 45.37
N PRO A 186 -5.35 -0.88 45.27
CA PRO A 186 -6.48 -1.78 44.94
C PRO A 186 -6.31 -2.50 43.59
N ALA A 187 -5.52 -1.96 42.68
CA ALA A 187 -5.21 -2.59 41.39
C ALA A 187 -4.23 -3.76 41.54
N GLY A 188 -3.31 -3.72 42.51
CA GLY A 188 -2.29 -4.74 42.70
C GLY A 188 -1.08 -4.22 43.49
N VAL A 189 -0.08 -5.08 43.68
CA VAL A 189 1.14 -4.78 44.38
C VAL A 189 2.29 -4.49 43.41
N PHE A 190 2.81 -3.29 43.47
CA PHE A 190 3.93 -2.84 42.63
C PHE A 190 5.20 -2.77 43.49
N THR A 191 6.25 -3.46 43.09
CA THR A 191 7.54 -3.41 43.73
C THR A 191 8.53 -2.64 42.86
N PHE A 192 9.16 -1.64 43.42
CA PHE A 192 10.15 -0.79 42.77
C PHE A 192 11.52 -1.16 43.30
N SER A 193 12.45 -1.49 42.43
CA SER A 193 13.84 -1.78 42.75
C SER A 193 14.78 -0.99 41.87
N ALA A 194 15.97 -0.68 42.36
CA ALA A 194 17.01 -0.12 41.52
C ALA A 194 17.42 -1.14 40.47
N THR A 195 17.67 -0.67 39.27
CA THR A 195 18.18 -1.50 38.18
C THR A 195 19.64 -1.88 38.51
N ASP A 196 20.06 -3.07 38.08
CA ASP A 196 21.41 -3.57 38.32
C ASP A 196 22.46 -2.57 37.80
N SER A 197 23.44 -2.24 38.62
CA SER A 197 24.53 -1.30 38.31
C SER A 197 25.40 -1.72 37.12
N THR A 198 25.29 -2.98 36.72
CA THR A 198 26.02 -3.52 35.54
C THR A 198 25.36 -3.13 34.23
N LEU A 199 24.06 -2.70 34.26
CA LEU A 199 23.32 -2.25 33.08
C LEU A 199 23.56 -0.75 32.84
N GLN A 200 23.74 -0.38 31.56
CA GLN A 200 23.83 1.03 31.18
C GLN A 200 22.44 1.68 31.32
N THR A 201 22.25 2.44 32.38
CA THR A 201 21.03 3.24 32.56
C THR A 201 21.12 4.56 31.79
N ILE A 202 19.96 5.13 31.45
CA ILE A 202 19.89 6.41 30.75
C ILE A 202 20.46 7.53 31.64
N GLN A 203 21.35 8.35 31.08
CA GLN A 203 21.91 9.50 31.74
C GLN A 203 21.88 10.75 30.85
N PRO A 204 21.46 11.91 31.35
CA PRO A 204 20.90 12.14 32.67
C PRO A 204 19.54 11.45 32.86
N VAL A 205 19.19 11.07 34.11
CA VAL A 205 17.88 10.46 34.39
C VAL A 205 16.77 11.48 34.09
N PRO A 206 15.78 11.17 33.27
CA PRO A 206 14.65 12.07 32.99
C PRO A 206 13.84 12.37 34.25
N GLU A 207 13.17 13.51 34.28
CA GLU A 207 12.31 13.89 35.41
C GLU A 207 11.10 12.96 35.56
N GLU A 208 10.62 12.38 34.45
CA GLU A 208 9.50 11.46 34.41
C GLU A 208 9.84 10.23 33.55
N ILE A 209 9.57 9.05 34.08
CA ILE A 209 9.59 7.78 33.36
C ILE A 209 8.24 7.10 33.56
N GLN A 210 7.65 6.64 32.46
CA GLN A 210 6.38 5.94 32.47
C GLN A 210 6.63 4.44 32.27
N ALA A 211 6.13 3.62 33.19
CA ALA A 211 6.08 2.17 33.03
C ALA A 211 4.63 1.76 32.74
N THR A 212 4.43 1.01 31.67
CA THR A 212 3.14 0.45 31.28
C THR A 212 3.14 -1.03 31.59
N VAL A 213 2.21 -1.48 32.40
CA VAL A 213 1.98 -2.89 32.75
C VAL A 213 0.77 -3.37 31.97
N ILE A 214 0.94 -4.44 31.21
CA ILE A 214 -0.15 -5.10 30.45
C ILE A 214 -0.25 -6.55 30.85
N SER A 215 -1.41 -7.19 30.61
CA SER A 215 -1.50 -8.62 30.93
C SER A 215 -0.50 -9.46 30.12
N PRO A 216 0.15 -10.47 30.73
CA PRO A 216 1.06 -11.38 30.03
C PRO A 216 0.44 -12.03 28.78
N ASN A 217 -0.87 -12.28 28.80
CA ASN A 217 -1.59 -12.78 27.62
C ASN A 217 -1.69 -11.73 26.50
N ALA A 218 -1.98 -10.49 26.82
CA ALA A 218 -2.02 -9.39 25.85
C ALA A 218 -0.62 -9.10 25.28
N ALA A 219 0.40 -9.09 26.15
CA ALA A 219 1.79 -8.98 25.74
C ALA A 219 2.17 -10.11 24.79
N ALA A 220 1.90 -11.38 25.16
CA ALA A 220 2.21 -12.53 24.29
C ALA A 220 1.52 -12.43 22.91
N ALA A 221 0.27 -11.98 22.86
CA ALA A 221 -0.43 -11.75 21.60
C ALA A 221 0.25 -10.67 20.75
N SER A 222 0.67 -9.56 21.38
CA SER A 222 1.40 -8.49 20.70
C SER A 222 2.75 -8.97 20.14
N TYR A 223 3.51 -9.72 20.93
CA TYR A 223 4.81 -10.28 20.52
C TYR A 223 4.66 -11.33 19.43
N ARG A 224 3.62 -12.18 19.49
CA ARG A 224 3.29 -13.15 18.45
C ARG A 224 3.05 -12.48 17.08
N ASN A 225 2.31 -11.38 17.07
CA ASN A 225 2.03 -10.64 15.84
C ASN A 225 3.27 -9.98 15.22
N ARG A 226 4.32 -9.75 16.03
CA ARG A 226 5.59 -9.17 15.60
C ARG A 226 6.63 -10.23 15.24
N LEU A 227 6.35 -11.52 15.54
CA LEU A 227 7.22 -12.65 15.24
C LEU A 227 6.77 -13.32 13.94
N ALA A 228 7.64 -13.34 12.94
CA ALA A 228 7.50 -14.16 11.75
C ALA A 228 8.45 -15.34 11.84
N VAL A 229 7.91 -16.54 11.66
CA VAL A 229 8.67 -17.79 11.58
C VAL A 229 8.38 -18.40 10.23
N SER A 230 9.43 -18.68 9.46
CA SER A 230 9.29 -19.24 8.12
C SER A 230 10.43 -20.21 7.81
N PRO A 231 10.23 -21.20 6.94
CA PRO A 231 11.32 -22.03 6.47
C PRO A 231 12.31 -21.22 5.62
N SER A 232 13.59 -21.44 5.77
CA SER A 232 14.61 -20.80 4.94
C SER A 232 14.52 -21.25 3.48
N SER A 233 14.16 -22.53 3.24
CA SER A 233 13.82 -23.06 1.94
C SER A 233 12.90 -24.28 2.07
N LYS A 234 12.26 -24.69 0.97
CA LYS A 234 11.34 -25.84 0.95
C LYS A 234 12.00 -27.19 1.23
N SER A 235 13.32 -27.28 1.14
CA SER A 235 14.08 -28.53 1.29
C SER A 235 14.98 -28.60 2.53
N THR A 236 14.94 -27.54 3.37
CA THR A 236 15.79 -27.48 4.58
C THR A 236 14.93 -27.40 5.85
N THR A 237 15.46 -27.93 6.94
CA THR A 237 14.87 -27.84 8.28
C THR A 237 15.39 -26.63 9.06
N ILE A 238 15.76 -25.55 8.35
CA ILE A 238 16.21 -24.31 8.95
C ILE A 238 15.03 -23.35 9.04
N ALA A 239 14.67 -22.98 10.25
CA ALA A 239 13.69 -21.96 10.56
C ALA A 239 14.35 -20.58 10.57
N GLN A 240 13.79 -19.64 9.82
CA GLN A 240 14.18 -18.24 9.87
C GLN A 240 13.21 -17.51 10.80
N LEU A 241 13.73 -16.93 11.86
CA LEU A 241 13.02 -16.15 12.85
C LEU A 241 13.26 -14.68 12.56
N THR A 242 12.19 -13.93 12.33
CA THR A 242 12.25 -12.48 12.14
C THR A 242 11.34 -11.81 13.16
N PHE A 243 11.91 -10.98 14.00
CA PHE A 243 11.16 -10.26 15.03
C PHE A 243 11.27 -8.75 14.84
N THR A 244 10.11 -8.06 14.89
CA THR A 244 10.05 -6.60 14.76
C THR A 244 9.95 -5.96 16.14
N SER A 245 10.90 -5.09 16.49
CA SER A 245 10.97 -4.43 17.79
C SER A 245 11.28 -2.94 17.66
N SER A 246 10.81 -2.15 18.63
CA SER A 246 11.20 -0.74 18.78
C SER A 246 12.63 -0.55 19.32
N GLN A 247 13.20 -1.62 19.90
CA GLN A 247 14.58 -1.66 20.36
C GLN A 247 15.24 -2.97 19.92
N GLU A 248 16.46 -2.86 19.40
CA GLU A 248 17.25 -4.00 18.92
C GLU A 248 17.54 -5.00 20.02
N SER A 249 18.04 -4.53 21.18
CA SER A 249 18.39 -5.38 22.32
C SER A 249 17.24 -6.23 22.83
N ARG A 250 16.01 -5.66 22.85
CA ARG A 250 14.80 -6.41 23.21
C ARG A 250 14.51 -7.53 22.23
N GLY A 251 14.68 -7.26 20.94
CA GLY A 251 14.46 -8.26 19.91
C GLY A 251 15.46 -9.42 20.01
N VAL A 252 16.71 -9.09 20.29
CA VAL A 252 17.79 -10.09 20.49
C VAL A 252 17.50 -10.95 21.72
N ASP A 253 17.17 -10.32 22.86
CA ASP A 253 16.86 -11.04 24.10
C ASP A 253 15.64 -11.95 23.94
N PHE A 254 14.60 -11.44 23.24
CA PHE A 254 13.38 -12.19 22.97
C PHE A 254 13.65 -13.44 22.13
N LEU A 255 14.39 -13.34 21.02
CA LEU A 255 14.70 -14.49 20.16
C LEU A 255 15.61 -15.48 20.84
N ASN A 256 16.62 -15.03 21.60
CA ASN A 256 17.49 -15.92 22.39
C ASN A 256 16.66 -16.72 23.40
N LYS A 257 15.80 -16.03 24.17
CA LYS A 257 14.99 -16.70 25.19
C LYS A 257 13.92 -17.59 24.58
N LEU A 258 13.41 -17.25 23.41
CA LEU A 258 12.49 -18.09 22.66
C LEU A 258 13.12 -19.44 22.30
N VAL A 259 14.33 -19.44 21.75
CA VAL A 259 15.03 -20.68 21.38
C VAL A 259 15.46 -21.47 22.61
N GLU A 260 15.88 -20.78 23.68
CA GLU A 260 16.21 -21.42 24.94
C GLU A 260 15.03 -22.17 25.52
N LEU A 261 13.88 -21.50 25.70
CA LEU A 261 12.68 -22.11 26.26
C LEU A 261 12.08 -23.20 25.36
N TYR A 262 12.18 -23.03 24.03
CA TYR A 262 11.79 -24.07 23.09
C TYR A 262 12.62 -25.36 23.29
N ASN A 263 13.93 -25.25 23.48
CA ASN A 263 14.80 -26.37 23.75
C ASN A 263 14.52 -26.99 25.11
N GLU A 264 14.30 -26.16 26.14
CA GLU A 264 13.96 -26.62 27.49
C GLU A 264 12.66 -27.42 27.49
N GLU A 265 11.59 -26.91 26.83
CA GLU A 265 10.32 -27.64 26.72
C GLU A 265 10.48 -28.95 25.95
N GLY A 266 11.17 -28.93 24.80
CA GLY A 266 11.41 -30.14 24.03
C GLY A 266 12.21 -31.20 24.80
N ASN A 267 13.20 -30.78 25.60
CA ASN A 267 13.95 -31.67 26.46
C ASN A 267 13.08 -32.22 27.61
N ASN A 268 12.27 -31.38 28.22
CA ASN A 268 11.35 -31.81 29.29
C ASN A 268 10.33 -32.84 28.77
N ASP A 269 9.77 -32.63 27.60
CA ASP A 269 8.82 -33.56 26.98
C ASP A 269 9.47 -34.92 26.67
N LYS A 270 10.72 -34.90 26.13
CA LYS A 270 11.51 -36.13 25.88
C LYS A 270 11.84 -36.88 27.19
N ASN A 271 12.25 -36.15 28.22
CA ASN A 271 12.58 -36.71 29.50
C ASN A 271 11.31 -37.35 30.16
N GLU A 272 10.14 -36.75 30.02
CA GLU A 272 8.88 -37.29 30.51
C GLU A 272 8.59 -38.65 29.84
N VAL A 273 8.70 -38.70 28.49
CA VAL A 273 8.49 -39.96 27.75
C VAL A 273 9.49 -41.01 28.17
N ALA A 274 10.79 -40.64 28.24
CA ALA A 274 11.84 -41.57 28.62
C ALA A 274 11.69 -42.07 30.08
N ALA A 275 11.29 -41.20 31.03
CA ALA A 275 11.02 -41.56 32.41
C ALA A 275 9.86 -42.56 32.52
N LYS A 276 8.74 -42.32 31.78
CA LYS A 276 7.62 -43.27 31.77
C LYS A 276 8.00 -44.61 31.14
N THR A 277 8.85 -44.61 30.12
CA THR A 277 9.38 -45.81 29.49
C THR A 277 10.29 -46.58 30.46
N ALA A 278 11.16 -45.89 31.21
CA ALA A 278 12.02 -46.50 32.22
C ALA A 278 11.18 -47.19 33.31
N GLU A 279 10.17 -46.48 33.87
CA GLU A 279 9.30 -47.03 34.88
C GLU A 279 8.58 -48.31 34.39
N PHE A 280 8.12 -48.29 33.13
CA PHE A 280 7.49 -49.46 32.52
C PHE A 280 8.48 -50.65 32.40
N ILE A 281 9.69 -50.40 31.90
CA ILE A 281 10.71 -51.43 31.69
C ILE A 281 11.15 -52.01 33.05
N ASP A 282 11.38 -51.16 34.04
CA ASP A 282 11.77 -51.59 35.40
C ASP A 282 10.71 -52.50 36.03
N GLU A 283 9.44 -52.14 35.93
CA GLU A 283 8.36 -52.98 36.44
C GLU A 283 8.33 -54.34 35.67
N ARG A 284 8.57 -54.33 34.37
CA ARG A 284 8.57 -55.53 33.56
C ARG A 284 9.77 -56.42 33.91
N ILE A 285 10.93 -55.83 34.10
CA ILE A 285 12.15 -56.56 34.58
C ILE A 285 11.88 -57.21 35.91
N ARG A 286 11.23 -56.51 36.83
CA ARG A 286 10.90 -57.06 38.16
C ARG A 286 9.97 -58.28 38.06
N ILE A 287 8.98 -58.28 37.20
CA ILE A 287 8.09 -59.40 36.96
C ILE A 287 8.87 -60.61 36.36
N ILE A 288 9.64 -60.37 35.29
CA ILE A 288 10.42 -61.42 34.63
C ILE A 288 11.48 -62.03 35.53
N ASN A 289 12.16 -61.21 36.33
CA ASN A 289 13.16 -61.69 37.25
C ASN A 289 12.56 -62.62 38.31
N LYS A 290 11.33 -62.30 38.80
CA LYS A 290 10.57 -63.18 39.70
C LYS A 290 10.15 -64.50 39.01
N GLU A 291 9.66 -64.44 37.78
CA GLU A 291 9.28 -65.61 37.00
C GLU A 291 10.49 -66.49 36.73
N LEU A 292 11.60 -65.90 36.29
CA LEU A 292 12.85 -66.60 36.04
C LEU A 292 13.35 -67.33 37.29
N GLY A 293 13.44 -66.59 38.41
CA GLY A 293 13.84 -67.19 39.70
C GLY A 293 12.93 -68.37 40.15
N THR A 294 11.61 -68.26 39.84
CA THR A 294 10.65 -69.37 40.11
C THR A 294 10.96 -70.57 39.21
N THR A 295 11.18 -70.35 37.92
CA THR A 295 11.50 -71.39 36.92
C THR A 295 12.84 -72.04 37.22
N GLU A 296 13.85 -71.26 37.56
CA GLU A 296 15.15 -71.77 37.96
C GLU A 296 15.09 -72.65 39.21
N SER A 297 14.29 -72.24 40.22
CA SER A 297 14.04 -73.02 41.41
C SER A 297 13.30 -74.30 41.10
N GLN A 298 12.34 -74.28 40.18
CA GLN A 298 11.61 -75.44 39.73
C GLN A 298 12.53 -76.40 38.99
N LEU A 299 13.37 -75.91 38.07
CA LEU A 299 14.38 -76.65 37.31
C LEU A 299 15.41 -77.30 38.25
N ALA A 300 15.92 -76.54 39.21
CA ALA A 300 16.87 -77.04 40.21
C ALA A 300 16.23 -78.14 41.06
N SER A 301 15.02 -77.97 41.52
CA SER A 301 14.29 -78.96 42.28
C SER A 301 13.91 -80.21 41.47
N PHE A 302 13.70 -80.01 40.17
CA PHE A 302 13.46 -81.09 39.24
C PHE A 302 14.73 -81.97 39.03
N LYS A 303 15.87 -81.27 38.70
CA LYS A 303 17.17 -81.90 38.60
C LYS A 303 17.54 -82.69 39.83
N GLN A 304 17.32 -82.20 40.99
CA GLN A 304 17.56 -82.85 42.29
C GLN A 304 16.75 -84.09 42.49
N ARG A 305 15.40 -84.05 42.10
CA ARG A 305 14.47 -85.17 42.21
C ARG A 305 14.70 -86.24 41.20
N ALA A 306 15.05 -85.89 39.96
CA ALA A 306 15.18 -86.80 38.82
C ALA A 306 16.53 -87.60 38.86
N GLY A 307 17.56 -87.13 39.49
CA GLY A 307 18.82 -87.78 39.60
C GLY A 307 19.61 -88.08 38.31
N VAL A 308 19.29 -87.42 37.23
CA VAL A 308 19.71 -87.74 35.88
C VAL A 308 20.76 -86.77 35.37
N VAL A 309 21.92 -87.25 34.91
CA VAL A 309 22.97 -86.39 34.37
C VAL A 309 23.03 -86.38 32.88
N ASP A 310 22.59 -87.38 32.16
CA ASP A 310 22.69 -87.42 30.69
C ASP A 310 21.65 -88.33 30.09
N ILE A 311 20.76 -87.85 29.23
CA ILE A 311 19.86 -88.67 28.43
C ILE A 311 19.94 -88.13 26.99
N ALA A 312 20.83 -88.76 26.18
CA ALA A 312 20.52 -88.94 24.87
C ALA A 312 20.89 -88.20 23.61
N ALA A 313 21.70 -88.76 22.91
CA ALA A 313 22.11 -88.34 21.61
C ALA A 313 21.03 -88.46 20.49
N ASP A 314 20.01 -89.29 20.63
CA ASP A 314 19.00 -89.48 19.52
C ASP A 314 17.72 -88.64 19.64
N ALA A 315 17.42 -88.17 20.80
CA ALA A 315 16.36 -87.16 20.97
C ALA A 315 16.80 -85.77 20.56
N THR A 316 18.11 -85.53 20.45
CA THR A 316 18.72 -84.24 20.34
C THR A 316 18.33 -83.54 18.99
N GLN A 317 18.19 -84.24 17.90
CA GLN A 317 17.87 -83.61 16.61
C GLN A 317 16.39 -83.21 16.52
N ALA A 318 15.44 -84.07 16.87
CA ALA A 318 14.04 -83.76 16.91
C ALA A 318 13.68 -82.73 18.01
N ALA A 319 14.40 -82.79 19.14
CA ALA A 319 14.31 -81.83 20.21
C ALA A 319 14.87 -80.42 19.83
N GLY A 320 15.93 -80.42 18.97
CA GLY A 320 16.47 -79.16 18.46
C GLY A 320 15.45 -78.39 17.63
N GLU A 321 14.76 -79.03 16.71
CA GLU A 321 13.73 -78.40 15.87
C GLU A 321 12.52 -77.94 16.74
N GLN A 322 12.08 -78.83 17.66
CA GLN A 322 11.05 -78.48 18.61
C GLN A 322 11.44 -77.29 19.46
N ALA A 323 12.74 -77.26 19.89
CA ALA A 323 13.26 -76.10 20.68
C ALA A 323 13.26 -74.81 19.90
N ASN A 324 13.51 -74.82 18.62
CA ASN A 324 13.48 -73.61 17.77
C ASN A 324 12.05 -73.06 17.66
N TYR A 325 11.07 -73.92 17.38
CA TYR A 325 9.66 -73.51 17.30
C TYR A 325 9.09 -73.08 18.67
N GLU A 326 9.49 -73.72 19.76
CA GLU A 326 9.09 -73.32 21.08
C GLU A 326 9.74 -71.99 21.52
N ARG A 327 10.99 -71.70 21.08
CA ARG A 327 11.63 -70.37 21.28
C ARG A 327 10.85 -69.29 20.51
N ALA A 328 10.58 -69.57 19.25
CA ALA A 328 9.79 -68.64 18.47
C ALA A 328 8.36 -68.46 19.00
N TYR A 329 7.74 -69.52 19.52
CA TYR A 329 6.43 -69.40 20.21
C TYR A 329 6.49 -68.51 21.42
N ALA A 330 7.47 -68.62 22.21
CA ALA A 330 7.60 -67.81 23.40
C ALA A 330 8.06 -66.37 23.10
N GLU A 331 8.90 -66.18 22.10
CA GLU A 331 9.15 -64.83 21.59
C GLU A 331 7.85 -64.13 21.15
N ASN A 332 6.96 -64.91 20.46
CA ASN A 332 5.65 -64.41 20.07
C ASN A 332 4.72 -64.16 21.27
N GLU A 333 4.75 -65.03 22.31
CA GLU A 333 3.98 -64.82 23.57
C GLU A 333 4.46 -63.57 24.30
N VAL A 334 5.77 -63.28 24.26
CA VAL A 334 6.30 -62.01 24.77
C VAL A 334 5.71 -60.84 24.05
N GLN A 335 5.72 -60.87 22.72
CA GLN A 335 5.15 -59.81 21.91
C GLN A 335 3.62 -59.66 22.21
N ILE A 336 2.87 -60.76 22.36
CA ILE A 336 1.45 -60.75 22.78
C ILE A 336 1.28 -60.07 24.13
N SER A 337 2.15 -60.42 25.10
CA SER A 337 2.08 -59.85 26.45
C SER A 337 2.35 -58.33 26.42
N LEU A 338 3.34 -57.90 25.61
CA LEU A 338 3.65 -56.49 25.47
C LEU A 338 2.48 -55.73 24.80
N VAL A 339 1.90 -56.31 23.74
CA VAL A 339 0.72 -55.77 23.09
C VAL A 339 -0.48 -55.68 24.04
N ASN A 340 -0.74 -56.72 24.83
CA ASN A 340 -1.80 -56.73 25.84
C ASN A 340 -1.58 -55.71 26.95
N HIS A 341 -0.35 -55.52 27.38
CA HIS A 341 -0.05 -54.48 28.36
C HIS A 341 -0.31 -53.09 27.81
N LEU A 342 0.14 -52.83 26.56
CA LEU A 342 -0.18 -51.59 25.86
C LEU A 342 -1.68 -51.37 25.71
N LYS A 343 -2.44 -52.42 25.34
CA LYS A 343 -3.89 -52.43 25.24
C LYS A 343 -4.53 -52.01 26.56
N ASN A 344 -4.13 -52.62 27.67
CA ASN A 344 -4.66 -52.33 29.00
C ASN A 344 -4.33 -50.89 29.43
N HIS A 345 -3.15 -50.40 29.09
CA HIS A 345 -2.77 -49.01 29.37
C HIS A 345 -3.70 -48.01 28.64
N ILE A 346 -4.01 -48.26 27.37
CA ILE A 346 -4.90 -47.41 26.57
C ILE A 346 -6.36 -47.52 27.06
N LEU A 347 -6.81 -48.67 27.47
CA LEU A 347 -8.20 -48.89 27.97
C LEU A 347 -8.45 -48.27 29.33
N ASN A 348 -7.44 -48.02 30.10
CA ASN A 348 -7.55 -47.39 31.41
C ASN A 348 -7.97 -45.92 31.27
N GLU A 349 -9.20 -45.59 31.78
CA GLU A 349 -9.75 -44.22 31.73
C GLU A 349 -8.90 -43.19 32.49
N SER A 350 -8.19 -43.61 33.56
CA SER A 350 -7.30 -42.74 34.31
C SER A 350 -6.05 -42.33 33.50
N SER A 351 -5.68 -43.07 32.45
CA SER A 351 -4.53 -42.83 31.59
C SER A 351 -4.88 -42.25 30.22
N GLN A 352 -6.12 -41.79 30.02
CA GLN A 352 -6.64 -41.36 28.71
C GLN A 352 -5.81 -40.29 28.02
N TYR A 353 -5.12 -39.47 28.80
CA TYR A 353 -4.25 -38.39 28.30
C TYR A 353 -2.79 -38.53 28.78
N GLU A 354 -2.41 -39.71 29.22
CA GLU A 354 -1.01 -40.02 29.55
C GLU A 354 -0.27 -40.54 28.33
N VAL A 355 1.01 -40.18 28.26
CA VAL A 355 1.89 -40.64 27.18
C VAL A 355 2.10 -42.14 27.29
N ILE A 356 1.85 -42.84 26.21
CA ILE A 356 2.11 -44.28 26.12
C ILE A 356 3.62 -44.49 26.12
N PRO A 357 4.15 -45.46 26.93
CA PRO A 357 5.57 -45.78 26.84
C PRO A 357 5.95 -46.12 25.39
N ALA A 358 6.94 -45.40 24.87
CA ALA A 358 7.49 -45.68 23.54
C ALA A 358 8.68 -46.64 23.64
N ASN A 359 8.92 -47.40 22.61
CA ASN A 359 10.09 -48.29 22.54
C ASN A 359 10.10 -49.48 23.50
N ILE A 360 8.95 -50.04 23.75
CA ILE A 360 8.75 -51.20 24.64
C ILE A 360 9.23 -52.57 24.07
N GLY A 361 9.98 -52.56 22.97
CA GLY A 361 10.50 -53.80 22.39
C GLY A 361 9.53 -54.54 21.49
N LEU A 362 8.45 -53.94 21.06
CA LEU A 362 7.55 -54.49 20.04
C LEU A 362 8.19 -54.50 18.64
N ASN A 363 8.16 -55.67 18.01
CA ASN A 363 8.66 -55.88 16.64
C ASN A 363 7.62 -55.51 15.58
N ASN A 364 6.74 -54.57 15.85
CA ASN A 364 5.73 -54.10 14.92
C ASN A 364 5.93 -52.63 14.64
N GLY A 365 6.51 -52.32 13.46
CA GLY A 365 6.83 -50.97 13.04
C GLY A 365 5.59 -50.05 12.89
N ASP A 366 4.49 -50.61 12.39
CA ASP A 366 3.23 -49.89 12.18
C ASP A 366 2.63 -49.46 13.51
N LEU A 367 2.55 -50.40 14.48
CA LEU A 367 2.05 -50.06 15.81
C LEU A 367 2.92 -49.01 16.49
N ASN A 368 4.24 -49.17 16.41
CA ASN A 368 5.17 -48.18 16.99
C ASN A 368 4.97 -46.82 16.37
N THR A 369 4.72 -46.72 15.07
CA THR A 369 4.48 -45.46 14.35
C THR A 369 3.20 -44.80 14.83
N VAL A 370 2.11 -45.55 14.94
CA VAL A 370 0.80 -45.02 15.36
C VAL A 370 0.86 -44.60 16.83
N VAL A 371 1.57 -45.33 17.69
CA VAL A 371 1.80 -44.97 19.10
C VAL A 371 2.62 -43.68 19.22
N GLN A 372 3.63 -43.52 18.43
CA GLN A 372 4.41 -42.26 18.42
C GLN A 372 3.58 -41.06 17.99
N ASN A 373 2.79 -41.20 16.92
CA ASN A 373 1.91 -40.14 16.45
C ASN A 373 0.87 -39.75 17.53
N TYR A 374 0.35 -40.75 18.21
CA TYR A 374 -0.58 -40.56 19.35
C TYR A 374 0.11 -39.81 20.49
N ASN A 375 1.32 -40.25 20.88
CA ASN A 375 2.10 -39.57 21.91
C ASN A 375 2.41 -38.12 21.55
N GLN A 376 2.73 -37.88 20.31
CA GLN A 376 2.99 -36.52 19.80
C GLN A 376 1.76 -35.62 19.98
N MET A 377 0.58 -36.12 19.66
CA MET A 377 -0.67 -35.40 19.88
C MET A 377 -0.96 -35.17 21.37
N LEU A 378 -0.66 -36.12 22.24
CA LEU A 378 -0.82 -35.96 23.68
C LEU A 378 0.13 -34.89 24.25
N ILE A 379 1.38 -34.88 23.78
CA ILE A 379 2.37 -33.87 24.13
C ILE A 379 1.88 -32.48 23.66
N GLU A 380 1.33 -32.41 22.46
CA GLU A 380 0.80 -31.17 21.92
C GLU A 380 -0.44 -30.68 22.73
N ARG A 381 -1.34 -31.59 23.09
CA ARG A 381 -2.46 -31.28 24.00
C ARG A 381 -1.97 -30.73 25.33
N LYS A 382 -0.95 -31.34 25.90
CA LYS A 382 -0.37 -30.89 27.16
C LYS A 382 0.26 -29.51 27.03
N ARG A 383 0.89 -29.21 25.89
CA ARG A 383 1.42 -27.87 25.57
C ARG A 383 0.28 -26.84 25.48
N LEU A 384 -0.78 -27.17 24.75
CA LEU A 384 -1.92 -26.27 24.60
C LEU A 384 -2.64 -26.00 25.94
N LEU A 385 -2.78 -27.00 26.77
CA LEU A 385 -3.44 -26.89 28.10
C LEU A 385 -2.62 -26.09 29.13
N ARG A 386 -1.32 -25.87 28.89
CA ARG A 386 -0.52 -24.97 29.74
C ARG A 386 -0.94 -23.50 29.60
N THR A 387 -1.67 -23.14 28.55
CA THR A 387 -2.05 -21.73 28.26
C THR A 387 -3.49 -21.56 27.84
N SER A 388 -4.22 -22.66 27.66
CA SER A 388 -5.60 -22.64 27.20
C SER A 388 -6.43 -23.52 28.14
N HIS A 389 -7.68 -23.11 28.32
CA HIS A 389 -8.65 -23.93 29.08
C HIS A 389 -9.17 -25.06 28.17
N GLU A 390 -9.72 -26.11 28.77
CA GLU A 390 -10.26 -27.28 28.05
C GLU A 390 -11.37 -26.92 27.02
N ASP A 391 -12.05 -25.82 27.23
CA ASP A 391 -13.13 -25.33 26.36
C ASP A 391 -12.63 -24.62 25.08
N ASN A 392 -11.32 -24.43 24.93
CA ASN A 392 -10.76 -23.78 23.75
C ASN A 392 -11.02 -24.63 22.51
N PRO A 393 -11.57 -24.06 21.42
CA PRO A 393 -11.85 -24.79 20.18
C PRO A 393 -10.65 -25.56 19.62
N ALA A 394 -9.42 -25.03 19.79
CA ALA A 394 -8.20 -25.71 19.37
C ALA A 394 -7.93 -26.95 20.22
N VAL A 395 -8.16 -26.89 21.54
CA VAL A 395 -8.03 -28.02 22.44
C VAL A 395 -9.12 -29.05 22.15
N GLN A 396 -10.36 -28.61 21.91
CA GLN A 396 -11.46 -29.48 21.55
C GLN A 396 -11.21 -30.21 20.22
N SER A 397 -10.74 -29.49 19.20
CA SER A 397 -10.35 -30.09 17.92
C SER A 397 -9.22 -31.10 18.08
N LEU A 398 -8.23 -30.77 18.90
CA LEU A 398 -7.12 -31.69 19.19
C LEU A 398 -7.60 -32.90 20.01
N ASN A 399 -8.50 -32.71 20.98
CA ASN A 399 -9.12 -33.82 21.73
C ASN A 399 -9.86 -34.76 20.77
N ALA A 400 -10.64 -34.23 19.82
CA ALA A 400 -11.30 -35.05 18.81
C ALA A 400 -10.29 -35.83 17.95
N SER A 401 -9.18 -35.18 17.58
CA SER A 401 -8.09 -35.81 16.80
C SER A 401 -7.37 -36.89 17.63
N ILE A 402 -7.15 -36.65 18.92
CA ILE A 402 -6.58 -37.62 19.88
C ILE A 402 -7.48 -38.81 19.98
N GLU A 403 -8.81 -38.64 20.07
CA GLU A 403 -9.77 -39.75 20.15
C GLU A 403 -9.77 -40.58 18.86
N VAL A 404 -9.73 -39.95 17.70
CA VAL A 404 -9.56 -40.63 16.40
C VAL A 404 -8.25 -41.42 16.37
N MET A 405 -7.16 -40.81 16.81
CA MET A 405 -5.84 -41.45 16.83
C MET A 405 -5.80 -42.55 17.89
N ARG A 406 -6.44 -42.40 19.06
CA ARG A 406 -6.63 -43.44 20.08
C ARG A 406 -7.31 -44.68 19.50
N ASN A 407 -8.40 -44.45 18.73
CA ASN A 407 -9.06 -45.55 18.02
C ASN A 407 -8.15 -46.18 16.95
N SER A 408 -7.32 -45.40 16.29
CA SER A 408 -6.33 -45.90 15.33
C SER A 408 -5.25 -46.75 16.03
N VAL A 409 -4.74 -46.26 17.19
CA VAL A 409 -3.83 -47.06 18.03
C VAL A 409 -4.49 -48.34 18.46
N MET A 410 -5.75 -48.26 18.92
CA MET A 410 -6.50 -49.47 19.34
C MET A 410 -6.69 -50.44 18.15
N GLY A 411 -6.98 -49.94 16.96
CA GLY A 411 -7.08 -50.73 15.73
C GLY A 411 -5.74 -51.39 15.35
N ALA A 412 -4.66 -50.66 15.49
CA ALA A 412 -3.30 -51.17 15.24
C ALA A 412 -2.93 -52.24 16.28
N ILE A 413 -3.26 -52.02 17.57
CA ILE A 413 -3.09 -53.01 18.66
C ILE A 413 -3.87 -54.29 18.36
N GLN A 414 -5.16 -54.16 18.00
CA GLN A 414 -5.99 -55.29 17.65
C GLN A 414 -5.48 -56.05 16.43
N THR A 415 -4.95 -55.33 15.46
CA THR A 415 -4.36 -55.95 14.25
C THR A 415 -3.06 -56.67 14.61
N ALA A 416 -2.20 -56.04 15.40
CA ALA A 416 -0.96 -56.67 15.90
C ALA A 416 -1.27 -57.90 16.76
N GLU A 417 -2.25 -57.76 17.69
CA GLU A 417 -2.72 -58.86 18.54
C GLU A 417 -3.21 -60.06 17.69
N LYS A 418 -4.07 -59.80 16.69
CA LYS A 418 -4.57 -60.84 15.76
C LYS A 418 -3.42 -61.50 15.01
N GLY A 419 -2.47 -60.68 14.44
CA GLY A 419 -1.30 -61.21 13.73
C GLY A 419 -0.46 -62.14 14.62
N LEU A 420 -0.17 -61.71 15.85
CA LEU A 420 0.59 -62.48 16.81
C LEU A 420 -0.15 -63.77 17.26
N LEU A 421 -1.51 -63.71 17.41
CA LEU A 421 -2.33 -64.87 17.74
C LEU A 421 -2.34 -65.88 16.57
N ILE A 422 -2.41 -65.44 15.32
CA ILE A 422 -2.30 -66.31 14.16
C ILE A 422 -0.92 -66.96 14.11
N ASN A 423 0.17 -66.17 14.31
CA ASN A 423 1.52 -66.70 14.37
C ASN A 423 1.66 -67.70 15.54
N ARG A 424 1.13 -67.37 16.71
CA ARG A 424 1.05 -68.29 17.86
C ARG A 424 0.44 -69.65 17.48
N GLN A 425 -0.72 -69.62 16.82
CA GLN A 425 -1.39 -70.85 16.36
C GLN A 425 -0.56 -71.67 15.39
N ALA A 426 0.11 -70.96 14.45
CA ALA A 426 1.01 -71.59 13.46
C ALA A 426 2.22 -72.29 14.19
N LEU A 427 2.87 -71.56 15.10
CA LEU A 427 4.01 -72.04 15.93
C LEU A 427 3.61 -73.22 16.82
N GLN A 428 2.40 -73.09 17.47
CA GLN A 428 1.86 -74.16 18.32
C GLN A 428 1.60 -75.43 17.50
N THR A 429 1.12 -75.28 16.27
CA THR A 429 0.87 -76.43 15.39
C THR A 429 2.19 -77.13 15.00
N GLN A 430 3.27 -76.39 14.70
CA GLN A 430 4.57 -76.91 14.40
C GLN A 430 5.18 -77.57 15.67
N THR A 431 5.10 -76.97 16.82
CA THR A 431 5.54 -77.53 18.08
C THR A 431 4.87 -78.89 18.35
N ARG A 432 3.50 -78.98 18.18
CA ARG A 432 2.74 -80.24 18.36
C ARG A 432 3.19 -81.29 17.37
N LYS A 433 3.45 -80.97 16.11
CA LYS A 433 3.91 -81.84 15.07
C LYS A 433 5.25 -82.52 15.43
N TYR A 434 6.22 -81.72 15.98
CA TYR A 434 7.51 -82.24 16.37
C TYR A 434 7.44 -82.90 17.74
N ALA A 435 6.56 -82.44 18.67
CA ALA A 435 6.34 -83.08 19.95
C ALA A 435 5.79 -84.55 19.75
N GLY A 436 4.89 -84.71 18.75
CA GLY A 436 4.38 -86.02 18.36
C GLY A 436 5.49 -87.04 17.90
N LYS A 437 6.61 -86.51 17.36
CA LYS A 437 7.77 -87.31 16.95
C LYS A 437 8.73 -87.68 18.10
N VAL A 438 8.59 -87.02 19.20
CA VAL A 438 9.45 -87.12 20.41
C VAL A 438 8.72 -87.99 21.49
N SER A 439 7.43 -88.41 21.25
CA SER A 439 6.55 -88.97 22.24
C SER A 439 7.00 -90.32 22.91
N ASP A 440 8.05 -90.88 22.44
CA ASP A 440 8.67 -92.11 23.02
C ASP A 440 9.79 -91.86 24.04
N ALA A 441 10.18 -90.60 24.28
CA ALA A 441 11.16 -90.24 25.31
C ALA A 441 10.50 -90.19 26.70
N PRO A 442 11.27 -90.51 27.76
CA PRO A 442 10.67 -90.53 29.12
C PRO A 442 10.07 -89.19 29.49
N VAL A 443 8.86 -89.26 30.19
CA VAL A 443 8.14 -88.07 30.62
C VAL A 443 9.01 -87.02 31.36
N GLN A 444 10.01 -87.43 32.03
CA GLN A 444 10.98 -86.67 32.78
C GLN A 444 11.85 -85.73 31.83
N GLU A 445 12.26 -86.29 30.67
CA GLU A 445 13.07 -85.44 29.73
C GLU A 445 12.23 -84.33 29.08
N LYS A 446 11.00 -84.63 28.77
CA LYS A 446 10.03 -83.65 28.25
C LYS A 446 9.81 -82.52 29.25
N GLU A 447 9.62 -82.89 30.54
CA GLU A 447 9.39 -81.89 31.63
C GLU A 447 10.65 -81.03 31.84
N TYR A 448 11.83 -81.65 31.86
CA TYR A 448 13.11 -80.92 31.96
C TYR A 448 13.34 -79.95 30.79
N LEU A 449 13.14 -80.42 29.56
CA LEU A 449 13.32 -79.64 28.33
C LEU A 449 12.31 -78.49 28.31
N SER A 450 11.09 -78.72 28.75
CA SER A 450 10.06 -77.67 28.89
C SER A 450 10.50 -76.53 29.84
N MET A 451 10.94 -76.96 31.07
CA MET A 451 11.39 -76.02 32.10
C MET A 451 12.70 -75.31 31.69
N SER A 452 13.62 -76.02 31.07
CA SER A 452 14.89 -75.44 30.59
C SER A 452 14.67 -74.41 29.47
N ARG A 453 13.73 -74.68 28.55
CA ARG A 453 13.35 -73.73 27.49
C ARG A 453 12.65 -72.51 28.06
N GLN A 454 11.76 -72.74 29.03
CA GLN A 454 11.08 -71.67 29.69
C GLN A 454 12.06 -70.71 30.39
N GLN A 455 13.05 -71.33 31.10
CA GLN A 455 14.13 -70.55 31.70
C GLN A 455 14.97 -69.81 30.68
N GLU A 456 15.37 -70.47 29.57
CA GLU A 456 16.14 -69.80 28.52
C GLU A 456 15.44 -68.63 27.91
N ILE A 457 14.11 -68.76 27.68
CA ILE A 457 13.29 -67.69 27.11
C ILE A 457 13.16 -66.53 28.09
N GLN A 458 12.87 -66.81 29.36
CA GLN A 458 12.77 -65.78 30.39
C GLN A 458 14.12 -65.10 30.62
N ALA A 459 15.22 -65.82 30.51
CA ALA A 459 16.56 -65.22 30.58
C ALA A 459 16.88 -64.32 29.39
N ASN A 460 16.57 -64.77 28.17
CA ASN A 460 16.73 -63.95 26.96
C ASN A 460 15.86 -62.68 26.99
N LEU A 461 14.63 -62.83 27.48
CA LEU A 461 13.74 -61.68 27.66
C LEU A 461 14.29 -60.69 28.71
N TYR A 462 14.79 -61.20 29.82
CA TYR A 462 15.43 -60.40 30.84
C TYR A 462 16.60 -59.59 30.26
N LEU A 463 17.49 -60.24 29.53
CA LEU A 463 18.61 -59.58 28.85
C LEU A 463 18.14 -58.53 27.83
N MET A 464 17.12 -58.83 27.05
CA MET A 464 16.56 -57.88 26.08
C MET A 464 15.98 -56.64 26.80
N LEU A 465 15.24 -56.83 27.89
CA LEU A 465 14.71 -55.73 28.69
C LEU A 465 15.84 -54.91 29.34
N LEU A 466 16.91 -55.54 29.84
CA LEU A 466 18.06 -54.80 30.31
C LEU A 466 18.75 -53.99 29.21
N GLN A 467 18.91 -54.55 28.02
CA GLN A 467 19.41 -53.80 26.88
C GLN A 467 18.49 -52.56 26.58
N LYS A 468 17.18 -52.77 26.55
CA LYS A 468 16.24 -51.67 26.29
C LYS A 468 16.26 -50.62 27.40
N ARG A 469 16.46 -51.00 28.65
CA ARG A 469 16.67 -50.09 29.76
C ARG A 469 17.92 -49.24 29.54
N GLU A 470 19.05 -49.83 29.15
CA GLU A 470 20.29 -49.10 28.89
C GLU A 470 20.17 -48.19 27.64
N GLU A 471 19.50 -48.63 26.58
CA GLU A 471 19.20 -47.78 25.43
C GLU A 471 18.37 -46.56 25.83
N ASN A 472 17.35 -46.75 26.72
CA ASN A 472 16.53 -45.67 27.20
C ASN A 472 17.29 -44.72 28.16
N ASN A 473 18.18 -45.27 29.02
CA ASN A 473 19.07 -44.48 29.89
C ASN A 473 20.06 -43.63 29.07
N ILE A 474 20.59 -44.19 27.96
CA ILE A 474 21.45 -43.45 27.04
C ILE A 474 20.66 -42.32 26.38
N THR A 475 19.39 -42.55 26.01
CA THR A 475 18.52 -41.52 25.43
C THR A 475 18.27 -40.41 26.44
N LEU A 476 17.98 -40.75 27.71
CA LEU A 476 17.85 -39.80 28.82
C LEU A 476 19.11 -38.98 29.06
N ALA A 477 20.28 -39.61 29.07
CA ALA A 477 21.56 -38.94 29.27
C ALA A 477 22.03 -38.12 28.06
N SER A 478 21.54 -38.41 26.86
CA SER A 478 21.94 -37.82 25.59
C SER A 478 20.93 -36.83 25.04
N THR A 479 20.07 -36.22 25.91
CA THR A 479 19.10 -35.20 25.44
C THR A 479 19.84 -34.05 24.76
N ALA A 480 19.88 -34.06 23.46
CA ALA A 480 20.41 -32.97 22.66
C ALA A 480 19.29 -31.98 22.35
N ASN A 481 19.62 -30.69 22.35
CA ASN A 481 18.68 -29.65 21.99
C ASN A 481 18.07 -29.90 20.61
N ASN A 482 16.76 -29.74 20.52
CA ASN A 482 15.99 -29.87 19.29
C ASN A 482 16.36 -28.78 18.27
N ALA A 483 16.61 -27.58 18.75
CA ALA A 483 17.00 -26.44 17.96
C ALA A 483 18.47 -26.06 18.21
N ARG A 484 19.24 -25.93 17.12
CA ARG A 484 20.59 -25.38 17.16
C ARG A 484 20.59 -24.03 16.45
N VAL A 485 21.01 -22.99 17.16
CA VAL A 485 21.23 -21.67 16.55
C VAL A 485 22.35 -21.79 15.51
N ILE A 486 22.07 -21.38 14.27
CA ILE A 486 23.04 -21.25 13.19
C ILE A 486 23.57 -19.82 13.18
N ASP A 487 22.67 -18.85 13.08
CA ASP A 487 22.98 -17.45 13.18
C ASP A 487 22.35 -16.89 14.44
N GLU A 488 23.17 -16.30 15.30
CA GLU A 488 22.71 -15.60 16.50
C GLU A 488 21.78 -14.43 16.10
N PRO A 489 20.80 -14.05 16.97
CA PRO A 489 19.95 -12.92 16.69
C PRO A 489 20.74 -11.65 16.48
N LEU A 490 20.69 -11.12 15.26
CA LEU A 490 21.35 -9.89 14.86
C LEU A 490 20.33 -8.85 14.43
N ALA A 491 20.58 -7.58 14.78
CA ALA A 491 19.78 -6.47 14.32
C ALA A 491 19.97 -6.26 12.81
N GLY A 492 18.90 -6.32 12.05
CA GLY A 492 18.87 -6.16 10.59
C GLY A 492 18.67 -4.70 10.14
N GLY A 493 18.75 -3.74 11.08
CA GLY A 493 18.56 -2.32 10.82
C GLY A 493 17.10 -1.87 10.91
N GLN A 494 16.91 -0.55 10.75
CA GLN A 494 15.59 0.09 10.82
C GLN A 494 14.78 -0.19 9.55
N ILE A 495 13.58 -0.76 9.73
CA ILE A 495 12.64 -1.02 8.63
C ILE A 495 11.54 0.05 8.51
N PHE A 496 11.20 0.69 9.63
CA PHE A 496 10.17 1.72 9.65
C PHE A 496 10.52 2.81 10.67
N PRO A 497 10.20 4.09 10.40
CA PRO A 497 9.87 4.60 9.08
C PRO A 497 11.08 4.53 8.14
N THR A 498 10.83 4.42 6.82
CA THR A 498 11.87 4.54 5.80
C THR A 498 11.98 6.01 5.37
N PRO A 499 13.00 6.76 5.81
CA PRO A 499 13.09 8.20 5.53
C PRO A 499 13.11 8.48 4.04
N SER A 500 13.82 7.66 3.26
CA SER A 500 13.92 7.82 1.81
C SER A 500 12.56 7.72 1.11
N GLN A 501 11.73 6.75 1.47
CA GLN A 501 10.38 6.60 0.90
C GLN A 501 9.47 7.76 1.30
N THR A 502 9.50 8.17 2.58
CA THR A 502 8.68 9.27 3.08
C THR A 502 9.04 10.58 2.38
N TYR A 503 10.34 10.90 2.25
CA TYR A 503 10.78 12.08 1.50
C TYR A 503 10.49 11.97 0.01
N MET A 504 10.59 10.79 -0.58
CA MET A 504 10.23 10.58 -1.99
C MET A 504 8.73 10.83 -2.22
N ILE A 505 7.86 10.31 -1.34
CA ILE A 505 6.41 10.58 -1.42
C ILE A 505 6.12 12.07 -1.23
N ALA A 506 6.76 12.72 -0.26
CA ALA A 506 6.63 14.16 -0.04
C ALA A 506 7.08 14.97 -1.26
N LEU A 507 8.17 14.57 -1.90
CA LEU A 507 8.68 15.21 -3.13
C LEU A 507 7.69 15.05 -4.29
N VAL A 508 7.18 13.83 -4.49
CA VAL A 508 6.19 13.54 -5.54
C VAL A 508 4.90 14.34 -5.33
N LEU A 509 4.40 14.39 -4.09
CA LEU A 509 3.21 15.18 -3.75
C LEU A 509 3.47 16.69 -3.87
N GLY A 510 4.63 17.15 -3.41
CA GLY A 510 5.04 18.56 -3.48
C GLY A 510 5.23 19.07 -4.92
N LEU A 511 5.68 18.21 -5.84
CA LEU A 511 5.77 18.50 -7.27
C LEU A 511 4.42 18.27 -7.99
N GLY A 512 3.76 17.17 -7.71
CA GLY A 512 2.56 16.74 -8.42
C GLY A 512 1.34 17.65 -8.18
N LEU A 513 1.15 18.11 -6.94
CA LEU A 513 0.01 18.95 -6.59
C LEU A 513 0.01 20.29 -7.33
N PRO A 514 1.08 21.12 -7.33
CA PRO A 514 1.10 22.39 -8.07
C PRO A 514 1.07 22.15 -9.59
N VAL A 515 1.75 21.13 -10.10
CA VAL A 515 1.72 20.77 -11.52
C VAL A 515 0.29 20.37 -11.93
N GLY A 516 -0.39 19.56 -11.12
CA GLY A 516 -1.79 19.17 -11.33
C GLY A 516 -2.75 20.36 -11.29
N LEU A 517 -2.55 21.29 -10.36
CA LEU A 517 -3.35 22.53 -10.28
C LEU A 517 -3.12 23.44 -11.49
N ILE A 518 -1.89 23.62 -11.94
CA ILE A 518 -1.56 24.39 -13.15
C ILE A 518 -2.19 23.74 -14.38
N PHE A 519 -2.13 22.43 -14.47
CA PHE A 519 -2.78 21.67 -15.55
C PHE A 519 -4.30 21.84 -15.52
N LEU A 520 -4.92 21.65 -14.37
CA LEU A 520 -6.38 21.82 -14.21
C LEU A 520 -6.82 23.24 -14.54
N TRP A 521 -6.06 24.25 -14.09
CA TRP A 521 -6.30 25.65 -14.46
C TRP A 521 -6.21 25.86 -15.96
N GLY A 522 -5.24 25.22 -16.64
CA GLY A 522 -5.10 25.24 -18.08
C GLY A 522 -6.33 24.70 -18.82
N LEU A 523 -6.90 23.61 -18.33
CA LEU A 523 -8.14 23.00 -18.88
C LEU A 523 -9.37 23.90 -18.72
N LEU A 524 -9.40 24.72 -17.68
CA LEU A 524 -10.51 25.65 -17.42
C LEU A 524 -10.44 26.94 -18.28
N GLN A 525 -9.38 27.14 -19.09
CA GLN A 525 -9.23 28.30 -19.97
C GLN A 525 -9.93 28.09 -21.32
N PHE A 526 -11.23 28.23 -21.33
CA PHE A 526 -12.08 28.07 -22.50
C PHE A 526 -12.26 29.36 -23.32
N LYS A 527 -11.73 30.50 -22.85
CA LYS A 527 -11.81 31.79 -23.53
C LYS A 527 -10.51 32.08 -24.32
N ILE A 528 -10.66 32.89 -25.37
CA ILE A 528 -9.52 33.41 -26.13
C ILE A 528 -8.77 34.39 -25.25
N GLN A 529 -7.44 34.25 -25.16
CA GLN A 529 -6.57 35.17 -24.42
C GLN A 529 -5.58 35.89 -25.34
N THR A 530 -5.05 35.17 -26.30
CA THR A 530 -3.96 35.65 -27.14
C THR A 530 -4.24 35.41 -28.63
N ARG A 531 -3.45 36.05 -29.47
CA ARG A 531 -3.46 35.82 -30.93
C ARG A 531 -3.20 34.35 -31.27
N GLY A 532 -2.27 33.70 -30.56
CA GLY A 532 -1.93 32.30 -30.76
C GLY A 532 -3.11 31.35 -30.45
N ASP A 533 -4.04 31.73 -29.55
CA ASP A 533 -5.28 30.98 -29.35
C ASP A 533 -6.17 31.00 -30.60
N VAL A 534 -6.24 32.16 -31.30
CA VAL A 534 -7.08 32.30 -32.51
C VAL A 534 -6.43 31.60 -33.71
N GLU A 535 -5.13 31.71 -33.88
CA GLU A 535 -4.37 31.04 -34.94
C GLU A 535 -4.46 29.51 -34.88
N LYS A 536 -4.65 28.94 -33.68
CA LYS A 536 -4.85 27.49 -33.49
C LYS A 536 -6.28 27.02 -33.82
N ILE A 537 -7.26 27.91 -33.82
CA ILE A 537 -8.68 27.56 -33.95
C ILE A 537 -9.25 27.84 -35.34
N THR A 538 -8.63 28.80 -36.03
CA THR A 538 -9.07 29.23 -37.38
C THR A 538 -7.92 29.54 -38.28
N HIS A 539 -8.11 29.29 -39.59
CA HIS A 539 -7.20 29.70 -40.66
C HIS A 539 -7.54 31.08 -41.25
N LEU A 540 -8.51 31.78 -40.65
CA LEU A 540 -8.89 33.12 -41.11
C LEU A 540 -7.75 34.11 -40.92
N PRO A 541 -7.56 35.04 -41.89
CA PRO A 541 -6.54 36.10 -41.76
C PRO A 541 -6.88 37.02 -40.58
N ILE A 542 -5.91 37.24 -39.69
CA ILE A 542 -6.05 38.15 -38.55
C ILE A 542 -5.54 39.52 -38.97
N VAL A 543 -6.47 40.48 -39.09
CA VAL A 543 -6.14 41.85 -39.58
C VAL A 543 -5.53 42.74 -38.54
N GLY A 544 -5.66 42.43 -37.24
CA GLY A 544 -5.00 43.20 -36.19
C GLY A 544 -5.41 42.80 -34.78
N ASP A 545 -4.60 43.26 -33.84
CA ASP A 545 -4.74 43.04 -32.41
C ASP A 545 -4.94 44.40 -31.73
N ILE A 546 -6.15 44.67 -31.21
CA ILE A 546 -6.45 45.96 -30.56
C ILE A 546 -6.13 45.80 -29.05
N PRO A 547 -5.28 46.68 -28.49
CA PRO A 547 -4.95 46.70 -27.07
C PRO A 547 -6.19 47.00 -26.22
N LEU A 548 -6.19 46.52 -24.98
CA LEU A 548 -7.18 46.85 -23.97
C LEU A 548 -7.07 48.36 -23.65
N THR A 549 -8.18 49.06 -23.89
CA THR A 549 -8.25 50.48 -23.52
C THR A 549 -8.50 50.60 -22.03
N PRO A 550 -7.80 51.48 -21.29
CA PRO A 550 -8.11 51.72 -19.87
C PRO A 550 -9.54 52.24 -19.69
N GLU A 551 -10.20 51.80 -18.62
CA GLU A 551 -11.60 52.23 -18.29
C GLU A 551 -11.76 53.72 -18.05
N THR A 552 -10.66 54.46 -17.88
CA THR A 552 -10.60 55.90 -17.69
C THR A 552 -10.79 56.72 -18.98
N THR A 553 -10.93 56.05 -20.13
CA THR A 553 -11.05 56.76 -21.42
C THR A 553 -12.51 57.26 -21.56
N GLU A 554 -12.72 58.60 -21.47
CA GLU A 554 -14.04 59.23 -21.51
C GLU A 554 -14.71 59.10 -22.88
N SER A 555 -13.97 58.83 -23.96
CA SER A 555 -14.46 58.74 -25.35
C SER A 555 -14.29 57.38 -25.95
N ALA A 556 -15.32 56.85 -26.59
CA ALA A 556 -15.26 55.60 -27.33
C ALA A 556 -14.39 55.74 -28.63
N ILE A 557 -14.16 56.92 -29.13
CA ILE A 557 -13.26 57.21 -30.25
C ILE A 557 -11.88 57.52 -29.66
N VAL A 558 -10.95 56.55 -29.86
CA VAL A 558 -9.54 56.65 -29.38
C VAL A 558 -8.58 57.06 -30.45
N VAL A 559 -8.93 56.94 -31.74
CA VAL A 559 -8.10 57.37 -32.88
C VAL A 559 -8.30 58.87 -33.08
N ARG A 560 -7.21 59.64 -33.07
CA ARG A 560 -7.19 61.09 -33.23
C ARG A 560 -6.28 61.50 -34.37
N GLU A 561 -6.63 62.64 -34.99
CA GLU A 561 -5.83 63.18 -36.10
C GLU A 561 -4.51 63.71 -35.57
N ASN A 562 -3.44 63.44 -36.34
CA ASN A 562 -2.05 63.93 -36.09
C ASN A 562 -1.45 63.52 -34.73
N ARG A 563 -1.88 62.38 -34.18
CA ARG A 563 -1.24 61.73 -33.03
C ARG A 563 -0.61 60.42 -33.44
N ASN A 564 0.49 60.05 -32.76
CA ASN A 564 1.23 58.80 -33.00
C ASN A 564 1.24 57.98 -31.67
N GLU A 565 0.11 57.86 -31.04
CA GLU A 565 -0.01 56.99 -29.89
C GLU A 565 -0.26 55.52 -30.36
N LEU A 566 -0.14 54.56 -29.45
CA LEU A 566 -0.23 53.14 -29.80
C LEU A 566 -1.53 52.80 -30.51
N MET A 567 -2.66 53.38 -30.08
CA MET A 567 -4.00 53.05 -30.63
C MET A 567 -4.16 53.56 -32.05
N GLU A 568 -3.66 54.78 -32.37
CA GLU A 568 -3.66 55.31 -33.73
C GLU A 568 -2.84 54.41 -34.68
N GLU A 569 -1.68 53.97 -34.22
CA GLU A 569 -0.81 53.14 -35.05
C GLU A 569 -1.38 51.75 -35.31
N VAL A 570 -2.04 51.17 -34.28
CA VAL A 570 -2.73 49.89 -34.42
C VAL A 570 -3.88 50.00 -35.43
N PHE A 571 -4.76 51.03 -35.34
CA PHE A 571 -5.83 51.22 -36.29
C PHE A 571 -5.32 51.58 -37.70
N ARG A 572 -4.17 52.30 -37.85
CA ARG A 572 -3.51 52.47 -39.16
C ARG A 572 -3.11 51.13 -39.77
N SER A 573 -2.53 50.23 -38.94
CA SER A 573 -2.12 48.89 -39.40
C SER A 573 -3.35 48.06 -39.81
N VAL A 574 -4.41 48.04 -38.98
CA VAL A 574 -5.68 47.35 -39.30
C VAL A 574 -6.26 47.88 -40.62
N ARG A 575 -6.32 49.21 -40.75
CA ARG A 575 -6.76 49.84 -42.00
C ARG A 575 -5.94 49.37 -43.21
N THR A 576 -4.62 49.39 -43.10
CA THR A 576 -3.73 48.97 -44.19
C THR A 576 -3.95 47.49 -44.54
N ASN A 577 -4.08 46.60 -43.51
CA ASN A 577 -4.36 45.18 -43.75
C ASN A 577 -5.73 44.96 -44.44
N ILE A 578 -6.75 45.71 -44.06
CA ILE A 578 -8.05 45.65 -44.68
C ILE A 578 -7.98 46.18 -46.13
N GLN A 579 -7.22 47.27 -46.38
CA GLN A 579 -7.05 47.78 -47.74
C GLN A 579 -6.37 46.76 -48.69
N TYR A 580 -5.41 45.99 -48.18
CA TYR A 580 -4.79 44.91 -48.96
C TYR A 580 -5.76 43.74 -49.27
N MET A 581 -6.77 43.54 -48.45
CA MET A 581 -7.78 42.51 -48.66
C MET A 581 -8.88 42.92 -49.63
N LEU A 582 -9.13 44.22 -49.77
CA LEU A 582 -10.15 44.78 -50.68
C LEU A 582 -9.58 44.83 -52.09
N GLN A 583 -10.36 44.33 -53.05
CA GLN A 583 -10.06 44.45 -54.47
C GLN A 583 -10.49 45.84 -55.02
N GLU A 584 -10.02 46.17 -56.23
CA GLU A 584 -10.40 47.41 -56.90
C GLU A 584 -11.92 47.46 -57.08
N GLY A 585 -12.53 48.58 -56.61
CA GLY A 585 -14.02 48.81 -56.63
C GLY A 585 -14.76 48.27 -55.42
N GLN A 586 -14.12 47.47 -54.53
CA GLN A 586 -14.71 47.05 -53.26
C GLN A 586 -14.60 48.15 -52.22
N LYS A 587 -15.73 48.48 -51.57
CA LYS A 587 -15.84 49.63 -50.65
C LYS A 587 -16.57 49.32 -49.33
N VAL A 588 -17.27 48.18 -49.26
CA VAL A 588 -18.19 47.86 -48.14
C VAL A 588 -17.54 46.88 -47.16
N ILE A 589 -17.34 47.36 -45.93
CA ILE A 589 -16.70 46.59 -44.85
C ILE A 589 -17.77 46.33 -43.77
N LEU A 590 -18.07 45.07 -43.52
CA LEU A 590 -19.03 44.66 -42.50
C LEU A 590 -18.33 44.27 -41.23
N PHE A 591 -18.79 44.78 -40.07
CA PHE A 591 -18.31 44.36 -38.73
C PHE A 591 -19.37 43.54 -38.05
N THR A 592 -18.98 42.37 -37.58
CA THR A 592 -19.83 41.49 -36.76
C THR A 592 -19.04 40.85 -35.63
N SER A 593 -19.73 40.12 -34.75
CA SER A 593 -19.14 39.35 -33.65
C SER A 593 -20.07 38.19 -33.30
N THR A 594 -19.65 37.25 -32.43
CA THR A 594 -20.58 36.18 -32.01
C THR A 594 -21.57 36.68 -30.97
N THR A 595 -21.10 37.46 -30.00
CA THR A 595 -21.91 37.95 -28.87
C THR A 595 -21.86 39.47 -28.73
N SER A 596 -22.80 40.01 -27.95
CA SER A 596 -22.79 41.45 -27.63
C SER A 596 -21.66 41.76 -26.66
N GLY A 597 -20.96 42.90 -26.81
CA GLY A 597 -19.89 43.34 -25.89
C GLY A 597 -18.46 43.01 -26.34
N GLU A 598 -18.29 42.41 -27.53
CA GLU A 598 -16.96 42.09 -28.11
C GLU A 598 -16.26 43.32 -28.71
N GLY A 599 -16.95 44.42 -28.91
CA GLY A 599 -16.38 45.69 -29.32
C GLY A 599 -16.59 46.02 -30.81
N LYS A 600 -17.59 45.44 -31.51
CA LYS A 600 -17.87 45.68 -32.90
C LYS A 600 -17.95 47.17 -33.23
N SER A 601 -18.91 47.87 -32.61
CA SER A 601 -19.17 49.30 -32.84
C SER A 601 -17.96 50.17 -32.50
N PHE A 602 -17.23 49.83 -31.45
CA PHE A 602 -15.98 50.49 -31.05
C PHE A 602 -14.94 50.38 -32.17
N ASN A 603 -14.69 49.17 -32.70
CA ASN A 603 -13.69 48.96 -33.74
C ASN A 603 -14.15 49.51 -35.07
N ALA A 604 -15.42 49.38 -35.43
CA ALA A 604 -15.99 49.95 -36.64
C ALA A 604 -15.87 51.48 -36.67
N GLY A 605 -16.22 52.14 -35.52
CA GLY A 605 -16.13 53.59 -35.38
C GLY A 605 -14.70 54.14 -35.49
N ASN A 606 -13.77 53.50 -34.76
CA ASN A 606 -12.37 53.91 -34.81
C ASN A 606 -11.68 53.64 -36.16
N LEU A 607 -12.05 52.51 -36.82
CA LEU A 607 -11.55 52.25 -38.19
C LEU A 607 -12.15 53.29 -39.16
N ALA A 608 -13.39 53.67 -39.05
CA ALA A 608 -14.00 54.72 -39.86
C ALA A 608 -13.26 56.07 -39.71
N CYS A 609 -12.95 56.47 -38.47
CA CYS A 609 -12.09 57.62 -38.19
C CYS A 609 -10.72 57.48 -38.85
N SER A 610 -10.07 56.31 -38.77
CA SER A 610 -8.75 56.06 -39.38
C SER A 610 -8.76 56.23 -40.91
N PHE A 611 -9.83 55.78 -41.60
CA PHE A 611 -9.99 56.02 -43.02
C PHE A 611 -10.30 57.48 -43.34
N ALA A 612 -11.11 58.16 -42.55
CA ALA A 612 -11.42 59.55 -42.72
C ALA A 612 -10.22 60.47 -42.55
N PHE A 613 -9.32 60.18 -41.60
CA PHE A 613 -8.05 60.91 -41.39
C PHE A 613 -7.03 60.69 -42.52
N MET A 614 -7.21 59.65 -43.34
CA MET A 614 -6.45 59.46 -44.60
C MET A 614 -6.96 60.35 -45.75
N GLY A 615 -7.96 61.15 -45.52
CA GLY A 615 -8.60 62.01 -46.50
C GLY A 615 -9.68 61.32 -47.35
N LYS A 616 -10.10 60.10 -47.01
CA LYS A 616 -11.17 59.34 -47.68
C LYS A 616 -12.52 59.71 -47.16
N LYS A 617 -13.53 59.87 -48.03
CA LYS A 617 -14.92 60.08 -47.65
C LYS A 617 -15.52 58.74 -47.17
N VAL A 618 -15.85 58.67 -45.89
CA VAL A 618 -16.28 57.45 -45.23
C VAL A 618 -17.67 57.63 -44.67
N VAL A 619 -18.54 56.68 -44.87
CA VAL A 619 -19.79 56.57 -44.12
C VAL A 619 -19.79 55.31 -43.26
N ILE A 620 -20.13 55.47 -41.97
CA ILE A 620 -20.45 54.32 -41.06
C ILE A 620 -21.96 54.23 -40.89
N VAL A 621 -22.48 53.01 -41.15
CA VAL A 621 -23.90 52.74 -41.13
C VAL A 621 -24.24 51.83 -39.97
N GLY A 622 -25.16 52.25 -39.11
CA GLY A 622 -25.65 51.47 -37.96
C GLY A 622 -26.70 50.47 -38.39
N LEU A 623 -26.31 49.28 -38.80
CA LEU A 623 -27.17 48.16 -39.17
C LEU A 623 -27.48 47.18 -38.00
N ASP A 624 -26.97 47.42 -36.81
CA ASP A 624 -27.52 46.82 -35.57
C ASP A 624 -28.75 47.65 -35.14
N ILE A 625 -29.84 47.53 -35.91
CA ILE A 625 -31.10 48.26 -35.70
C ILE A 625 -31.87 47.74 -34.46
N ARG A 626 -31.42 46.67 -33.83
CA ARG A 626 -31.98 46.12 -32.58
C ARG A 626 -31.39 46.79 -31.35
N LYS A 627 -30.07 47.01 -31.34
CA LYS A 627 -29.31 47.65 -30.26
C LYS A 627 -28.28 48.61 -30.87
N PRO A 628 -28.69 49.81 -31.27
CA PRO A 628 -27.83 50.75 -31.95
C PRO A 628 -26.60 51.15 -31.10
N GLY A 629 -25.51 50.37 -31.22
CA GLY A 629 -24.26 50.58 -30.46
C GLY A 629 -23.53 51.83 -30.93
N LEU A 630 -23.64 52.14 -32.21
CA LEU A 630 -23.02 53.27 -32.86
C LEU A 630 -23.40 54.62 -32.22
N ASN A 631 -24.65 54.75 -31.73
CA ASN A 631 -25.12 55.94 -31.05
C ASN A 631 -24.29 56.27 -29.80
N LYS A 632 -23.81 55.26 -29.07
CA LYS A 632 -22.96 55.43 -27.89
C LYS A 632 -21.54 55.85 -28.30
N VAL A 633 -21.04 55.34 -29.43
CA VAL A 633 -19.69 55.64 -29.93
C VAL A 633 -19.55 57.08 -30.36
N PHE A 634 -20.57 57.62 -31.01
CA PHE A 634 -20.56 58.98 -31.57
C PHE A 634 -21.45 59.97 -30.79
N HIS A 635 -21.95 59.62 -29.64
CA HIS A 635 -22.80 60.44 -28.79
C HIS A 635 -24.06 60.93 -29.47
N LEU A 636 -24.70 60.07 -30.32
CA LEU A 636 -25.93 60.39 -31.03
C LEU A 636 -27.18 60.12 -30.19
N SER A 637 -28.24 60.90 -30.46
CA SER A 637 -29.53 60.69 -29.83
C SER A 637 -30.22 59.38 -30.33
N HIS A 638 -30.90 58.65 -29.47
CA HIS A 638 -31.70 57.49 -29.88
C HIS A 638 -32.94 57.78 -30.68
N LYS A 639 -33.33 59.08 -30.85
CA LYS A 639 -34.50 59.50 -31.61
C LYS A 639 -34.15 60.04 -32.99
N GLU A 640 -32.85 60.02 -33.38
CA GLU A 640 -32.43 60.49 -34.66
C GLU A 640 -32.92 59.61 -35.78
N ALA A 641 -33.28 60.27 -36.95
CA ALA A 641 -33.63 59.58 -38.18
C ALA A 641 -32.41 58.74 -38.68
N GLY A 642 -32.67 57.61 -39.24
CA GLY A 642 -31.59 56.70 -39.67
C GLY A 642 -32.06 55.67 -40.71
N ILE A 643 -31.19 54.69 -40.94
CA ILE A 643 -31.31 53.68 -42.01
C ILE A 643 -32.65 52.93 -41.91
N SER A 644 -33.15 52.67 -40.71
CA SER A 644 -34.44 51.94 -40.54
C SER A 644 -35.60 52.68 -41.14
N GLN A 645 -35.59 54.00 -41.16
CA GLN A 645 -36.62 54.79 -41.83
C GLN A 645 -36.55 54.66 -43.36
N TYR A 646 -35.39 54.82 -43.93
CA TYR A 646 -35.18 54.60 -45.36
C TYR A 646 -35.58 53.17 -45.78
N LEU A 647 -35.22 52.15 -45.06
CA LEU A 647 -35.57 50.79 -45.35
C LEU A 647 -37.10 50.55 -45.24
N SER A 648 -37.76 51.29 -44.40
CA SER A 648 -39.27 51.24 -44.30
C SER A 648 -40.00 51.92 -45.45
N ASP A 649 -39.51 53.09 -45.88
CA ASP A 649 -40.13 53.90 -46.95
C ASP A 649 -39.03 54.52 -47.85
N PRO A 650 -38.49 53.77 -48.79
CA PRO A 650 -37.36 54.22 -49.63
C PRO A 650 -37.80 55.26 -50.66
N ASP A 651 -39.05 55.28 -51.05
CA ASP A 651 -39.55 56.21 -52.10
C ASP A 651 -39.72 57.63 -51.59
N HIS A 652 -39.97 57.81 -50.30
CA HIS A 652 -40.19 59.09 -49.66
C HIS A 652 -39.10 59.61 -48.77
N THR A 653 -38.00 58.80 -48.60
CA THR A 653 -36.92 59.16 -47.71
C THR A 653 -35.59 59.33 -48.48
N ASP A 654 -34.99 60.52 -48.45
CA ASP A 654 -33.70 60.75 -49.05
C ASP A 654 -32.57 60.20 -48.16
N LEU A 655 -31.93 59.16 -48.61
CA LEU A 655 -30.80 58.46 -47.86
C LEU A 655 -29.65 59.38 -47.51
N LEU A 656 -29.26 60.26 -48.40
CA LEU A 656 -28.14 61.14 -48.19
C LEU A 656 -28.40 62.22 -47.16
N SER A 657 -29.66 62.67 -47.05
CA SER A 657 -30.07 63.63 -46.00
C SER A 657 -29.95 63.04 -44.56
N LEU A 658 -30.03 61.69 -44.44
CA LEU A 658 -29.88 60.99 -43.18
C LEU A 658 -28.42 60.82 -42.75
N CYS A 659 -27.46 61.01 -43.69
CA CYS A 659 -26.05 60.93 -43.38
C CYS A 659 -25.55 62.19 -42.67
N GLN A 660 -25.26 62.09 -41.39
CA GLN A 660 -24.81 63.21 -40.56
C GLN A 660 -23.29 63.35 -40.62
N ALA A 661 -22.79 64.57 -40.81
CA ALA A 661 -21.34 64.83 -40.72
C ALA A 661 -20.87 64.63 -39.27
N SER A 662 -19.82 63.90 -39.09
CA SER A 662 -19.25 63.65 -37.77
C SER A 662 -18.52 64.85 -37.23
N THR A 663 -18.52 65.07 -35.92
CA THR A 663 -17.73 66.07 -35.24
C THR A 663 -16.23 65.68 -35.17
N VAL A 664 -15.88 64.43 -35.47
CA VAL A 664 -14.52 63.91 -35.39
C VAL A 664 -13.70 64.26 -36.62
N SER A 665 -14.30 64.20 -37.80
CA SER A 665 -13.63 64.51 -39.07
C SER A 665 -14.65 64.98 -40.12
N PRO A 666 -14.29 65.99 -40.95
CA PRO A 666 -15.16 66.45 -42.04
C PRO A 666 -15.37 65.40 -43.16
N ASN A 667 -14.54 64.40 -43.22
CA ASN A 667 -14.64 63.31 -44.18
C ASN A 667 -15.41 62.08 -43.64
N LEU A 668 -15.87 62.10 -42.39
CA LEU A 668 -16.61 61.04 -41.77
C LEU A 668 -18.08 61.39 -41.65
N TYR A 669 -18.92 60.53 -42.20
CA TYR A 669 -20.36 60.65 -42.13
C TYR A 669 -20.94 59.46 -41.33
N ILE A 670 -21.96 59.68 -40.57
CA ILE A 670 -22.61 58.65 -39.78
C ILE A 670 -24.07 58.52 -40.23
N LEU A 671 -24.47 57.34 -40.62
CA LEU A 671 -25.87 57.00 -40.86
C LEU A 671 -26.37 56.15 -39.66
N PRO A 672 -27.08 56.73 -38.73
CA PRO A 672 -27.59 56.04 -37.54
C PRO A 672 -28.54 54.86 -37.89
N GLY A 673 -28.70 53.94 -36.96
CA GLY A 673 -29.66 52.84 -37.12
C GLY A 673 -31.12 53.31 -37.19
N GLY A 674 -31.39 54.47 -36.58
CA GLY A 674 -32.75 55.00 -36.48
C GLY A 674 -33.56 54.40 -35.33
N PRO A 675 -34.85 54.74 -35.27
CA PRO A 675 -35.75 54.10 -34.30
C PRO A 675 -35.84 52.59 -34.50
N ILE A 676 -35.96 51.83 -33.42
CA ILE A 676 -36.01 50.36 -33.46
C ILE A 676 -37.36 49.95 -34.15
N PRO A 677 -37.29 49.25 -35.29
CA PRO A 677 -38.49 48.82 -35.99
C PRO A 677 -39.06 47.54 -35.34
N PRO A 678 -40.40 47.27 -35.57
CA PRO A 678 -40.97 46.04 -34.99
C PRO A 678 -40.52 44.73 -35.69
N ASN A 679 -40.06 44.84 -36.95
CA ASN A 679 -39.57 43.66 -37.75
C ASN A 679 -38.17 43.92 -38.38
N PRO A 680 -37.12 43.89 -37.55
CA PRO A 680 -35.79 44.26 -38.02
C PRO A 680 -35.26 43.32 -39.12
N THR A 681 -35.49 42.00 -39.02
CA THR A 681 -34.96 41.00 -39.94
C THR A 681 -35.56 41.15 -41.34
N GLU A 682 -36.87 41.38 -41.43
CA GLU A 682 -37.57 41.57 -42.72
C GLU A 682 -37.12 42.89 -43.37
N LEU A 683 -36.81 43.90 -42.56
CA LEU A 683 -36.42 45.23 -43.09
C LEU A 683 -35.04 45.12 -43.79
N VAL A 684 -34.05 44.46 -43.13
CA VAL A 684 -32.71 44.29 -43.70
C VAL A 684 -32.70 43.32 -44.88
N ALA A 685 -33.71 42.42 -45.02
CA ALA A 685 -33.85 41.49 -46.13
C ALA A 685 -34.39 42.15 -47.41
N ARG A 686 -34.93 43.37 -47.32
CA ARG A 686 -35.56 44.08 -48.50
C ARG A 686 -34.45 44.50 -49.48
N GLN A 687 -34.87 44.65 -50.77
CA GLN A 687 -34.03 45.19 -51.85
C GLN A 687 -33.58 46.63 -51.54
N ALA A 688 -34.36 47.37 -50.77
CA ALA A 688 -34.01 48.73 -50.32
C ALA A 688 -32.67 48.83 -49.63
N LEU A 689 -32.17 47.74 -48.95
CA LEU A 689 -30.84 47.73 -48.38
C LEU A 689 -29.75 47.71 -49.50
N ASP A 690 -30.00 46.93 -50.56
CA ASP A 690 -29.05 46.79 -51.69
C ASP A 690 -28.99 48.18 -52.43
N ASP A 691 -30.14 48.84 -52.64
CA ASP A 691 -30.23 50.16 -53.27
C ASP A 691 -29.54 51.23 -52.40
N ALA A 692 -29.71 51.15 -51.06
CA ALA A 692 -29.10 52.10 -50.15
C ALA A 692 -27.56 51.94 -50.21
N ILE A 693 -27.01 50.71 -50.14
CA ILE A 693 -25.58 50.51 -50.21
C ILE A 693 -25.00 50.87 -51.55
N GLN A 694 -25.70 50.62 -52.65
CA GLN A 694 -25.30 51.06 -53.99
C GLN A 694 -25.23 52.60 -54.06
N GLN A 695 -26.21 53.33 -53.55
CA GLN A 695 -26.17 54.75 -53.50
C GLN A 695 -25.05 55.32 -52.63
N LEU A 696 -24.78 54.72 -51.47
CA LEU A 696 -23.63 55.09 -50.62
C LEU A 696 -22.29 54.84 -51.31
N LYS A 697 -22.14 53.72 -52.04
CA LYS A 697 -20.88 53.39 -52.79
C LYS A 697 -20.56 54.41 -53.88
N GLN A 698 -21.56 55.14 -54.43
CA GLN A 698 -21.34 56.20 -55.40
C GLN A 698 -20.82 57.50 -54.79
N HIS A 699 -21.19 57.80 -53.53
CA HIS A 699 -20.87 59.05 -52.85
C HIS A 699 -19.69 58.97 -51.87
N PHE A 700 -19.35 57.75 -51.41
CA PHE A 700 -18.29 57.49 -50.41
C PHE A 700 -17.22 56.55 -50.96
N ASP A 701 -15.99 56.79 -50.48
CA ASP A 701 -14.87 55.90 -50.80
C ASP A 701 -14.95 54.58 -50.02
N TYR A 702 -15.47 54.64 -48.77
CA TYR A 702 -15.69 53.45 -47.94
C TYR A 702 -17.03 53.53 -47.21
N VAL A 703 -17.71 52.37 -47.12
CA VAL A 703 -18.95 52.18 -46.40
C VAL A 703 -18.69 51.12 -45.29
N ILE A 704 -18.78 51.52 -44.04
CA ILE A 704 -18.54 50.62 -42.89
C ILE A 704 -19.88 50.28 -42.28
N LEU A 705 -20.19 48.97 -42.19
CA LEU A 705 -21.44 48.46 -41.66
C LEU A 705 -21.22 47.90 -40.24
N ASP A 706 -21.81 48.56 -39.26
CA ASP A 706 -21.87 48.05 -37.88
C ASP A 706 -23.14 47.20 -37.71
N THR A 707 -22.98 45.85 -37.60
CA THR A 707 -24.10 44.92 -37.59
C THR A 707 -24.31 44.28 -36.24
N ALA A 708 -25.44 43.57 -36.05
CA ALA A 708 -25.73 42.77 -34.88
C ALA A 708 -24.79 41.55 -34.76
N PRO A 709 -24.63 40.98 -33.58
CA PRO A 709 -23.83 39.76 -33.38
C PRO A 709 -24.42 38.60 -34.18
N ILE A 710 -23.62 37.99 -35.08
CA ILE A 710 -24.06 36.91 -35.96
C ILE A 710 -24.44 35.63 -35.23
N GLY A 711 -23.87 35.41 -34.04
CA GLY A 711 -24.22 34.28 -33.18
C GLY A 711 -25.56 34.43 -32.45
N MET A 712 -26.15 35.63 -32.45
CA MET A 712 -27.41 35.93 -31.74
C MET A 712 -28.60 36.09 -32.69
N VAL A 713 -28.36 36.64 -33.87
CA VAL A 713 -29.45 36.95 -34.81
C VAL A 713 -29.00 36.74 -36.27
N THR A 714 -29.94 36.42 -37.17
CA THR A 714 -29.69 36.15 -38.57
C THR A 714 -29.53 37.41 -39.43
N ASP A 715 -29.85 38.59 -38.86
CA ASP A 715 -29.82 39.86 -39.59
C ASP A 715 -28.48 40.11 -40.30
N THR A 716 -27.38 39.80 -39.63
CA THR A 716 -26.02 40.00 -40.17
C THR A 716 -25.73 39.09 -41.38
N GLN A 717 -26.30 37.85 -41.39
CA GLN A 717 -26.15 36.98 -42.57
C GLN A 717 -26.91 37.54 -43.79
N LEU A 718 -28.06 38.16 -43.55
CA LEU A 718 -28.83 38.83 -44.62
C LEU A 718 -28.11 40.09 -45.11
N ILE A 719 -27.48 40.84 -44.20
CA ILE A 719 -26.73 42.06 -44.55
C ILE A 719 -25.44 41.74 -45.30
N ALA A 720 -24.82 40.54 -45.02
CA ALA A 720 -23.56 40.15 -45.61
C ALA A 720 -23.58 40.09 -47.17
N ARG A 721 -24.77 39.96 -47.81
CA ARG A 721 -24.91 39.98 -49.28
C ARG A 721 -24.47 41.29 -49.94
N VAL A 722 -24.51 42.40 -49.21
CA VAL A 722 -24.10 43.71 -49.73
C VAL A 722 -22.69 44.10 -49.31
N ALA A 723 -22.02 43.31 -48.50
CA ALA A 723 -20.67 43.52 -48.04
C ALA A 723 -19.63 43.02 -49.03
N ASP A 724 -18.49 43.69 -49.12
CA ASP A 724 -17.37 43.27 -49.93
C ASP A 724 -16.33 42.51 -49.06
N LEU A 725 -16.25 42.85 -47.75
CA LEU A 725 -15.35 42.27 -46.76
C LEU A 725 -16.07 42.15 -45.41
N SER A 726 -15.85 41.08 -44.70
CA SER A 726 -16.43 40.86 -43.36
C SER A 726 -15.32 40.79 -42.29
N VAL A 727 -15.46 41.62 -41.25
CA VAL A 727 -14.55 41.65 -40.09
C VAL A 727 -15.25 41.02 -38.88
N TYR A 728 -14.80 39.85 -38.47
CA TYR A 728 -15.28 39.21 -37.25
C TYR A 728 -14.47 39.74 -36.09
N VAL A 729 -15.11 40.33 -35.10
CA VAL A 729 -14.49 40.86 -33.90
C VAL A 729 -14.64 39.87 -32.79
N CYS A 730 -13.52 39.33 -32.25
CA CYS A 730 -13.49 38.56 -31.00
C CYS A 730 -12.74 39.36 -29.93
N ARG A 731 -13.08 39.14 -28.65
CA ARG A 731 -12.52 39.88 -27.53
C ARG A 731 -11.73 38.96 -26.60
N SER A 732 -10.50 39.35 -26.30
CA SER A 732 -9.62 38.64 -25.34
C SER A 732 -10.27 38.55 -23.96
N ASN A 733 -10.15 37.39 -23.28
CA ASN A 733 -10.77 37.04 -22.00
C ASN A 733 -12.30 37.11 -21.95
N TYR A 734 -12.95 37.22 -23.11
CA TYR A 734 -14.42 37.35 -23.25
C TYR A 734 -15.00 36.29 -24.18
N THR A 735 -14.55 36.24 -25.43
CA THR A 735 -15.04 35.31 -26.46
C THR A 735 -14.60 33.89 -26.15
N ALA A 736 -15.53 32.93 -26.17
CA ALA A 736 -15.21 31.53 -25.96
C ALA A 736 -14.54 30.91 -27.21
N LYS A 737 -13.63 30.00 -27.01
CA LYS A 737 -12.95 29.27 -28.12
C LYS A 737 -13.93 28.48 -28.98
N SER A 738 -14.99 27.96 -28.37
CA SER A 738 -16.05 27.22 -29.06
C SER A 738 -16.85 28.05 -30.06
N GLU A 739 -16.89 29.40 -29.92
CA GLU A 739 -17.67 30.27 -30.81
C GLU A 739 -17.06 30.32 -32.23
N PHE A 740 -15.75 30.05 -32.36
CA PHE A 740 -15.10 29.98 -33.66
C PHE A 740 -15.58 28.82 -34.54
N LYS A 741 -16.24 27.81 -33.98
CA LYS A 741 -16.85 26.76 -34.78
C LYS A 741 -17.89 27.31 -35.71
N LEU A 742 -18.81 28.17 -35.19
CA LEU A 742 -19.80 28.85 -35.98
C LEU A 742 -19.16 29.73 -37.09
N ILE A 743 -18.09 30.42 -36.75
CA ILE A 743 -17.43 31.34 -37.68
C ILE A 743 -16.75 30.58 -38.84
N ASN A 744 -16.09 29.46 -38.50
CA ASN A 744 -15.49 28.59 -39.52
C ASN A 744 -16.55 27.94 -40.42
N GLU A 745 -17.70 27.52 -39.87
CA GLU A 745 -18.84 27.02 -40.63
C GLU A 745 -19.39 28.11 -41.60
N LEU A 746 -19.57 29.33 -41.12
CA LEU A 746 -20.07 30.45 -41.95
C LEU A 746 -19.08 30.83 -43.07
N GLN A 747 -17.78 30.67 -42.85
CA GLN A 747 -16.76 30.82 -43.88
C GLN A 747 -16.85 29.70 -44.92
N GLN A 748 -16.93 28.44 -44.50
CA GLN A 748 -17.02 27.29 -45.39
C GLN A 748 -18.30 27.37 -46.27
N ASP A 749 -19.40 27.83 -45.69
CA ASP A 749 -20.69 28.04 -46.39
C ASP A 749 -20.65 29.28 -47.33
N GLY A 750 -19.60 30.08 -47.31
CA GLY A 750 -19.51 31.30 -48.08
C GLY A 750 -20.54 32.39 -47.72
N LYS A 751 -21.09 32.36 -46.50
CA LYS A 751 -22.11 33.28 -46.01
C LYS A 751 -21.59 34.67 -45.64
N LEU A 752 -20.27 34.79 -45.41
CA LEU A 752 -19.60 36.03 -45.10
C LEU A 752 -18.48 36.26 -46.11
N PRO A 753 -18.56 37.32 -46.94
CA PRO A 753 -17.55 37.56 -47.99
C PRO A 753 -16.23 38.01 -47.39
N HIS A 754 -15.12 37.46 -47.90
CA HIS A 754 -13.74 37.75 -47.51
C HIS A 754 -13.53 37.90 -46.00
N LEU A 755 -13.97 36.89 -45.24
CA LEU A 755 -13.99 36.92 -43.77
C LEU A 755 -12.57 37.02 -43.20
N CYS A 756 -12.36 37.97 -42.27
CA CYS A 756 -11.14 38.16 -41.50
C CYS A 756 -11.46 38.37 -40.00
N VAL A 757 -10.47 38.17 -39.14
CA VAL A 757 -10.63 38.30 -37.68
C VAL A 757 -9.88 39.52 -37.17
N LEU A 758 -10.56 40.26 -36.29
CA LEU A 758 -9.96 41.36 -35.48
C LEU A 758 -10.05 40.99 -34.00
N ILE A 759 -8.90 40.93 -33.33
CA ILE A 759 -8.84 40.59 -31.89
C ILE A 759 -8.87 41.87 -31.07
N ASN A 760 -9.87 42.03 -30.25
CA ASN A 760 -10.09 43.19 -29.41
C ASN A 760 -9.72 42.96 -27.93
N GLY A 761 -9.15 43.96 -27.26
CA GLY A 761 -8.94 43.98 -25.84
C GLY A 761 -7.77 43.08 -25.36
N ILE A 762 -6.70 43.01 -26.14
CA ILE A 762 -5.49 42.25 -25.74
C ILE A 762 -4.73 42.98 -24.63
N ASP A 763 -4.46 42.25 -23.53
CA ASP A 763 -3.65 42.76 -22.43
C ASP A 763 -2.16 42.72 -22.81
N MET A 764 -1.60 43.89 -23.13
CA MET A 764 -0.20 44.05 -23.56
C MET A 764 0.80 43.78 -22.42
N ASN A 765 0.36 43.67 -21.16
CA ASN A 765 1.22 43.33 -20.01
C ASN A 765 1.42 41.81 -19.84
N LYS A 766 0.52 41.01 -20.39
CA LYS A 766 0.67 39.53 -20.43
C LYS A 766 1.56 39.14 -21.61
N ARG A 767 2.88 39.31 -21.44
CA ARG A 767 3.86 38.85 -22.43
C ARG A 767 3.89 37.32 -22.52
N GLU A 768 3.38 36.77 -23.60
CA GLU A 768 3.82 35.46 -24.05
C GLU A 768 5.19 35.57 -24.72
N THR A 769 6.17 34.91 -24.12
CA THR A 769 7.52 34.84 -24.66
C THR A 769 7.50 33.94 -25.90
N GLY A 770 7.42 34.50 -27.08
CA GLY A 770 7.69 33.66 -28.24
C GLY A 770 7.09 34.00 -29.59
N SER A 771 6.15 34.90 -29.75
CA SER A 771 5.57 35.16 -31.08
C SER A 771 5.14 36.63 -31.22
N TYR A 772 6.09 37.48 -31.59
CA TYR A 772 5.77 38.85 -32.01
C TYR A 772 6.58 39.25 -33.24
N TYR A 773 5.99 39.03 -34.37
CA TYR A 773 6.41 39.72 -35.58
C TYR A 773 5.75 41.11 -35.60
N GLY A 774 6.52 42.17 -35.39
CA GLY A 774 6.21 43.47 -35.91
C GLY A 774 6.17 44.70 -35.00
N TYR A 775 5.79 44.61 -33.71
CA TYR A 775 5.58 45.86 -32.90
C TYR A 775 6.56 46.06 -31.74
N GLY A 776 7.51 45.15 -31.53
CA GLY A 776 8.40 45.15 -30.35
C GLY A 776 9.51 46.23 -30.33
N LYS A 777 9.64 47.07 -31.32
CA LYS A 777 10.77 48.00 -31.42
C LYS A 777 10.45 49.47 -31.08
N TYR A 778 9.18 49.85 -31.01
CA TYR A 778 8.77 51.22 -30.69
C TYR A 778 8.39 51.51 -29.24
N GLY A 779 8.33 50.52 -28.37
CA GLY A 779 7.95 50.69 -26.93
C GLY A 779 9.06 51.17 -25.99
N LYS A 780 10.24 51.56 -26.50
CA LYS A 780 11.39 51.92 -25.67
C LYS A 780 11.59 53.44 -25.41
N TYR A 781 10.70 54.25 -25.93
CA TYR A 781 10.74 55.71 -25.73
C TYR A 781 9.50 56.17 -24.90
N GLY A 782 9.49 55.94 -23.61
CA GLY A 782 8.41 56.46 -22.76
C GLY A 782 8.44 55.98 -21.34
N HIS A 783 9.56 56.06 -20.65
CA HIS A 783 9.59 56.07 -19.20
C HIS A 783 10.79 56.89 -18.69
N TYR A 784 10.60 58.21 -18.65
CA TYR A 784 11.27 59.09 -17.68
C TYR A 784 10.27 59.30 -16.53
N GLY A 785 10.58 58.71 -15.37
CA GLY A 785 9.80 58.92 -14.19
C GLY A 785 10.32 58.18 -12.97
N TYR A 786 11.21 58.80 -12.21
CA TYR A 786 11.50 58.70 -10.78
C TYR A 786 11.32 57.36 -10.07
N GLY A 787 12.45 56.81 -9.55
CA GLY A 787 12.35 55.80 -8.46
C GLY A 787 13.67 55.05 -8.16
N LYS A 788 14.47 55.61 -7.28
CA LYS A 788 15.46 55.04 -6.32
C LYS A 788 16.28 53.78 -6.65
N LYS A 789 17.59 54.08 -6.76
CA LYS A 789 18.82 53.31 -6.48
C LYS A 789 18.66 52.20 -5.43
N TYR A 790 19.28 51.03 -5.78
CA TYR A 790 20.35 50.33 -5.04
C TYR A 790 20.83 49.20 -6.00
N GLY A 791 21.94 49.07 -6.35
CA GLY A 791 23.36 49.12 -6.33
C GLY A 791 23.95 47.73 -6.40
N TYR A 792 24.94 47.55 -7.08
CA TYR A 792 26.10 46.68 -7.23
C TYR A 792 26.25 46.15 -8.67
N GLY A 793 27.12 46.86 -9.43
CA GLY A 793 27.59 46.38 -10.72
C GLY A 793 29.06 46.10 -10.66
N TYR A 794 29.51 45.04 -11.33
CA TYR A 794 30.90 44.92 -11.78
C TYR A 794 30.91 45.14 -13.28
N GLY A 795 31.54 46.25 -13.69
CA GLY A 795 31.84 46.57 -15.08
C GLY A 795 33.28 46.23 -15.45
N TYR A 796 33.45 45.60 -16.58
CA TYR A 796 34.74 45.64 -17.30
C TYR A 796 34.62 46.59 -18.50
N GLY A 797 35.38 47.69 -18.46
CA GLY A 797 35.53 48.59 -19.55
C GLY A 797 36.76 48.21 -20.39
N TYR A 798 36.63 48.36 -21.72
CA TYR A 798 37.77 48.59 -22.60
C TYR A 798 37.59 49.95 -23.25
N GLY A 799 38.58 50.82 -23.02
CA GLY A 799 38.63 52.12 -23.59
C GLY A 799 39.23 52.09 -24.99
N GLN A 800 38.89 53.12 -25.77
CA GLN A 800 39.85 53.74 -26.69
C GLN A 800 39.58 55.23 -26.81
N LYS A 801 40.74 55.93 -26.82
CA LYS A 801 40.93 57.37 -26.98
C LYS A 801 40.50 57.90 -28.37
N LYS A 802 39.82 58.96 -28.48
CA LYS A 802 40.23 60.28 -28.89
C LYS A 802 39.10 61.24 -28.77
#